data_75bdd00b8575fafe88cdea467e242ad8
#
_entry.id   75bdd00b8575fafe88cdea467e242ad8
#
_cell.length_a   1.000
_cell.length_b   1.000
_cell.length_c   1.000
_cell.angle_alpha   90.00
_cell.angle_beta   90.00
_cell.angle_gamma   90.00
#
_symmetry.space_group_name_H-M   'P 1'
#
loop_
_entity.id
_entity.type
_entity.pdbx_description
1 polymer ?
#
loop_
_entity_poly.entity_id
_entity_poly.type
_entity_poly.pdbx_seq_one_letter_code
_entity_poly.pdbx_strand_id
1 'polypeptide(L)'
;MYSRAVKFMAGSVILMLSLMGCSQSDQNASQDQALAQVTPVDATQPVASPIDDRSYRALTLDNGLQVLLISDASTQKAAAALDVYVGSGDNPDGRGGLAHFLEHMLFLGTEKYPDPAEYEQYITEHGGNRNAYTSFDHTNYFFDINVGYLPEALDRFAQFFVSPNLDKEYVDREMNAVQAEYQMGLKSDGRRGLDVLQTLMHEDHPYSQFSVGSLESLADRADAPILDDLFDFYKRYYTADNMRLVVLGSESLDQLESMVEASFAGVPSGNVEHDPVNVPIFPAELLPAKVAVEPTAANRSVEMIFPIKDYRADYLTNPERYVGHLVGHEGPSSLLAQLKAEGLAESLSAGASFRWRGGALFYIEAKLTEAGVKDYQRVVQMTHTALAKFRAEGAQEWVFDELKQLSDLNFRFQEKGEPIRYVSGLADTMHDYNMRDWLRGGRYLETYDANLIQDLLDSLTPDNVLVTVSYPGIETNTLSPYYETPYAVTSAADWSVPLAQDDPAVAAIAMPAPNRFIAERVDVVDEEAESVVPTLKDTSVAELWFQHDNEFNVPRGALYVNFRSDLVAQSPMTDTALELYTALVSDKANDFAYAAQLAGLNSSIYRHGRGLSLRVNGYNDKQLVLLSELLNVMTDMPFEEARFNNIKAERIRQIENKAAQRPASQIMGALREALNHSSWSDDEQLVALNTLSLEQVKEIANTFWASVQPQVLLYGNYLEGDIAKTQAALKNFAPSGKVELPDLRITKLPNDNRQQLTQVLEHNDSVISWYLQGQDRSVEQQALYALTGQALKSGFFQQLRTEQQLGYIASAFSWSQSRVPGLVMIIQSPSHSSMAVKSAIDGFLVRVPQDITEDAFNRHKSALVAEITEPDKNLSERAEFLWQSLGEGDTSFASREALAETVGAIAYGDWKAFFEQDILGGRRSLLVVAPGKYEEVPSDQTLFQTPTAVKEANSVFEIEL
;
A
#
# COMPACT_ATOMS: atom_id res chain seq x y z
N MET A 1 -26.17 -49.92 -19.17
CA MET A 1 -27.00 -51.12 -18.83
C MET A 1 -27.30 -51.09 -17.35
N TYR A 2 -28.59 -50.94 -17.07
CA TYR A 2 -29.34 -51.31 -15.87
C TYR A 2 -28.84 -50.85 -14.49
N SER A 3 -29.53 -49.99 -13.77
CA SER A 3 -30.94 -49.78 -13.48
C SER A 3 -31.34 -50.22 -12.05
N ARG A 4 -31.93 -49.24 -11.33
CA ARG A 4 -33.02 -49.35 -10.30
C ARG A 4 -32.61 -49.67 -8.87
N ALA A 5 -32.82 -48.83 -7.89
CA ALA A 5 -34.03 -48.24 -7.30
C ALA A 5 -34.81 -49.26 -6.45
N VAL A 6 -35.17 -48.85 -5.24
CA VAL A 6 -36.47 -49.04 -4.48
C VAL A 6 -36.21 -48.62 -3.02
N LYS A 7 -36.73 -47.60 -2.52
CA LYS A 7 -37.92 -47.13 -1.76
C LYS A 7 -38.49 -48.08 -0.71
N PHE A 8 -38.74 -47.55 0.48
CA PHE A 8 -39.98 -47.48 1.30
C PHE A 8 -39.72 -47.62 2.79
N MET A 9 -40.15 -46.71 3.54
CA MET A 9 -41.30 -46.36 4.41
C MET A 9 -41.10 -46.78 5.86
N ALA A 10 -41.08 -45.85 6.77
CA ALA A 10 -42.13 -45.23 7.56
C ALA A 10 -42.70 -46.10 8.72
N GLY A 11 -42.78 -45.49 9.89
CA GLY A 11 -43.56 -46.01 11.03
C GLY A 11 -43.37 -45.28 12.33
N SER A 12 -44.23 -44.32 12.59
CA SER A 12 -44.44 -43.59 13.87
C SER A 12 -44.99 -44.53 14.95
N VAL A 13 -44.89 -44.14 16.23
CA VAL A 13 -45.92 -44.11 17.31
C VAL A 13 -45.21 -43.84 18.66
N ILE A 14 -45.35 -42.71 19.29
CA ILE A 14 -46.16 -42.18 20.40
C ILE A 14 -46.35 -43.14 21.61
N LEU A 15 -45.99 -42.74 22.83
CA LEU A 15 -46.79 -42.47 24.04
C LEU A 15 -45.93 -42.46 25.32
N MET A 16 -45.80 -41.42 26.00
CA MET A 16 -46.41 -40.85 27.21
C MET A 16 -46.22 -41.57 28.55
N LEU A 17 -45.96 -40.72 29.55
CA LEU A 17 -46.25 -40.76 31.00
C LEU A 17 -45.25 -41.54 31.92
N SER A 18 -44.87 -41.09 33.09
CA SER A 18 -45.08 -39.90 33.94
C SER A 18 -44.37 -40.12 35.28
N LEU A 19 -43.95 -39.01 35.88
CA LEU A 19 -44.02 -38.70 37.33
C LEU A 19 -42.95 -39.11 38.33
N MET A 20 -42.41 -38.08 38.89
CA MET A 20 -42.11 -37.75 40.32
C MET A 20 -40.85 -38.31 41.00
N GLY A 21 -40.13 -37.40 41.54
CA GLY A 21 -39.22 -37.54 42.66
C GLY A 21 -38.30 -36.33 42.90
N CYS A 22 -38.69 -35.41 43.81
CA CYS A 22 -37.86 -34.30 44.25
C CYS A 22 -36.61 -34.77 45.03
N SER A 23 -35.46 -34.02 44.93
CA SER A 23 -34.83 -33.30 46.01
C SER A 23 -33.57 -32.58 45.56
N GLN A 24 -33.59 -31.28 45.74
CA GLN A 24 -32.63 -30.26 46.22
C GLN A 24 -31.12 -30.46 46.00
N SER A 25 -30.64 -29.44 45.42
CA SER A 25 -29.50 -28.53 45.69
C SER A 25 -28.21 -28.88 44.99
N ASP A 26 -27.77 -28.04 44.03
CA ASP A 26 -26.84 -26.96 44.28
C ASP A 26 -26.69 -26.08 43.03
N GLN A 27 -26.45 -24.80 43.26
CA GLN A 27 -26.33 -23.76 42.28
C GLN A 27 -25.02 -23.90 41.48
N ASN A 28 -25.14 -23.90 40.16
CA ASN A 28 -24.16 -23.33 39.28
C ASN A 28 -24.92 -22.77 38.05
N ALA A 29 -25.05 -21.46 38.06
CA ALA A 29 -25.64 -20.73 36.95
C ALA A 29 -24.63 -20.72 35.78
N SER A 30 -24.78 -21.61 34.83
CA SER A 30 -24.27 -21.41 33.48
C SER A 30 -25.24 -20.46 32.76
N GLN A 31 -24.77 -19.27 32.48
CA GLN A 31 -25.45 -18.37 31.55
C GLN A 31 -25.46 -18.99 30.14
N ASP A 32 -26.56 -19.63 29.79
CA ASP A 32 -26.96 -19.82 28.41
C ASP A 32 -27.30 -18.45 27.84
N GLN A 33 -26.31 -17.80 27.22
CA GLN A 33 -26.58 -16.69 26.32
C GLN A 33 -27.39 -17.26 25.16
N ALA A 34 -28.59 -16.75 25.02
CA ALA A 34 -29.49 -17.03 23.92
C ALA A 34 -28.74 -16.85 22.59
N LEU A 35 -28.49 -17.95 21.90
CA LEU A 35 -28.18 -17.93 20.47
C LEU A 35 -29.31 -17.15 19.79
N ALA A 36 -28.97 -15.94 19.32
CA ALA A 36 -29.86 -15.18 18.47
C ALA A 36 -30.31 -16.11 17.34
N GLN A 37 -31.62 -16.18 17.13
CA GLN A 37 -32.20 -16.93 16.03
C GLN A 37 -31.56 -16.37 14.74
N VAL A 38 -30.68 -17.15 14.11
CA VAL A 38 -30.13 -16.84 12.81
C VAL A 38 -31.34 -16.82 11.85
N THR A 39 -31.74 -15.62 11.47
CA THR A 39 -32.67 -15.44 10.34
C THR A 39 -32.05 -16.15 9.15
N PRO A 40 -32.77 -16.94 8.35
CA PRO A 40 -32.22 -17.57 7.17
C PRO A 40 -31.59 -16.47 6.30
N VAL A 41 -30.28 -16.50 6.12
CA VAL A 41 -29.57 -15.56 5.27
C VAL A 41 -30.03 -15.81 3.83
N ASP A 42 -30.58 -14.79 3.19
CA ASP A 42 -30.92 -14.87 1.79
C ASP A 42 -29.65 -15.16 1.00
N ALA A 43 -29.57 -16.32 0.35
CA ALA A 43 -28.41 -16.77 -0.39
C ALA A 43 -28.05 -15.85 -1.59
N THR A 44 -28.91 -14.91 -1.91
CA THR A 44 -28.78 -13.94 -3.00
C THR A 44 -28.25 -12.58 -2.54
N GLN A 45 -27.96 -12.40 -1.24
CA GLN A 45 -27.41 -11.15 -0.71
C GLN A 45 -26.06 -11.39 -0.02
N PRO A 46 -25.12 -10.43 -0.11
CA PRO A 46 -23.81 -10.57 0.52
C PRO A 46 -23.90 -10.53 2.06
N VAL A 47 -23.02 -11.30 2.70
CA VAL A 47 -22.90 -11.34 4.17
C VAL A 47 -21.98 -10.22 4.62
N ALA A 48 -22.55 -9.22 5.31
CA ALA A 48 -21.79 -8.12 5.91
C ALA A 48 -21.22 -8.48 7.29
N SER A 49 -20.21 -7.74 7.73
CA SER A 49 -19.69 -7.81 9.10
C SER A 49 -20.82 -7.43 10.10
N PRO A 50 -20.87 -8.07 11.29
CA PRO A 50 -21.87 -7.75 12.30
C PRO A 50 -21.82 -6.33 12.84
N ILE A 51 -20.66 -5.65 12.74
CA ILE A 51 -20.48 -4.26 13.20
C ILE A 51 -20.59 -3.24 12.06
N ASP A 52 -20.81 -3.69 10.83
CA ASP A 52 -20.97 -2.82 9.68
C ASP A 52 -22.36 -2.19 9.65
N ASP A 53 -22.44 -0.87 9.72
CA ASP A 53 -23.68 -0.09 9.74
C ASP A 53 -24.21 0.27 8.34
N ARG A 54 -23.47 -0.08 7.29
CA ARG A 54 -23.88 0.10 5.88
C ARG A 54 -24.95 -0.87 5.48
N SER A 55 -25.75 -0.47 4.51
CA SER A 55 -26.76 -1.33 3.88
C SER A 55 -26.29 -1.77 2.51
N TYR A 56 -26.55 -3.01 2.15
CA TYR A 56 -26.08 -3.64 0.93
C TYR A 56 -27.23 -4.20 0.10
N ARG A 57 -27.13 -4.09 -1.22
CA ARG A 57 -28.05 -4.73 -2.18
C ARG A 57 -27.27 -5.25 -3.38
N ALA A 58 -27.26 -6.56 -3.58
CA ALA A 58 -26.80 -7.17 -4.81
C ALA A 58 -27.98 -7.36 -5.77
N LEU A 59 -27.77 -7.02 -7.04
CA LEU A 59 -28.77 -7.16 -8.10
C LEU A 59 -28.12 -7.42 -9.46
N THR A 60 -28.93 -7.80 -10.44
CA THR A 60 -28.51 -7.91 -11.84
C THR A 60 -29.47 -7.09 -12.67
N LEU A 61 -28.96 -6.17 -13.50
CA LEU A 61 -29.77 -5.37 -14.42
C LEU A 61 -30.27 -6.23 -15.58
N ASP A 62 -31.30 -5.73 -16.32
CA ASP A 62 -31.90 -6.40 -17.46
C ASP A 62 -30.88 -6.70 -18.59
N ASN A 63 -29.79 -5.90 -18.69
CA ASN A 63 -28.71 -6.12 -19.66
C ASN A 63 -27.66 -7.17 -19.22
N GLY A 64 -27.78 -7.70 -18.00
CA GLY A 64 -26.87 -8.71 -17.46
C GLY A 64 -25.79 -8.18 -16.51
N LEU A 65 -25.67 -6.87 -16.33
CA LEU A 65 -24.68 -6.26 -15.42
C LEU A 65 -24.97 -6.64 -13.97
N GLN A 66 -23.99 -7.24 -13.29
CA GLN A 66 -24.06 -7.52 -11.86
C GLN A 66 -23.60 -6.32 -11.06
N VAL A 67 -24.40 -5.93 -10.08
CA VAL A 67 -24.22 -4.69 -9.31
C VAL A 67 -24.26 -4.97 -7.82
N LEU A 68 -23.36 -4.32 -7.09
CA LEU A 68 -23.41 -4.20 -5.63
C LEU A 68 -23.61 -2.74 -5.25
N LEU A 69 -24.76 -2.44 -4.63
CA LEU A 69 -25.08 -1.14 -4.08
C LEU A 69 -24.74 -1.10 -2.59
N ILE A 70 -24.12 0.01 -2.14
CA ILE A 70 -23.70 0.23 -0.76
C ILE A 70 -24.20 1.59 -0.32
N SER A 71 -25.14 1.61 0.63
CA SER A 71 -25.68 2.82 1.25
C SER A 71 -24.98 3.05 2.58
N ASP A 72 -24.22 4.14 2.70
CA ASP A 72 -23.54 4.61 3.91
C ASP A 72 -23.96 6.05 4.20
N ALA A 73 -24.93 6.23 5.08
CA ALA A 73 -25.47 7.55 5.42
C ALA A 73 -24.43 8.48 6.11
N SER A 74 -23.34 7.93 6.61
CA SER A 74 -22.26 8.67 7.27
C SER A 74 -21.14 9.11 6.34
N THR A 75 -21.06 8.54 5.13
CA THR A 75 -19.96 8.85 4.21
C THR A 75 -20.00 10.30 3.72
N GLN A 76 -18.83 10.92 3.60
CA GLN A 76 -18.66 12.22 2.95
C GLN A 76 -18.23 12.08 1.49
N LYS A 77 -17.79 10.88 1.09
CA LYS A 77 -17.38 10.54 -0.27
C LYS A 77 -18.26 9.43 -0.82
N ALA A 78 -18.83 9.67 -1.99
CA ALA A 78 -19.39 8.63 -2.81
C ALA A 78 -18.31 8.05 -3.72
N ALA A 79 -18.45 6.80 -4.12
CA ALA A 79 -17.49 6.14 -5.00
C ALA A 79 -18.17 5.12 -5.92
N ALA A 80 -17.60 4.91 -7.10
CA ALA A 80 -18.00 3.80 -7.96
C ALA A 80 -16.79 3.14 -8.61
N ALA A 81 -16.89 1.83 -8.83
CA ALA A 81 -15.93 1.06 -9.60
C ALA A 81 -16.65 0.09 -10.53
N LEU A 82 -16.13 -0.04 -11.74
CA LEU A 82 -16.55 -1.04 -12.70
C LEU A 82 -15.34 -1.84 -13.15
N ASP A 83 -15.42 -3.14 -12.96
CA ASP A 83 -14.40 -4.10 -13.38
C ASP A 83 -14.91 -4.89 -14.60
N VAL A 84 -14.09 -4.93 -15.63
CA VAL A 84 -14.33 -5.71 -16.85
C VAL A 84 -13.41 -6.93 -16.81
N TYR A 85 -13.99 -8.13 -16.92
CA TYR A 85 -13.21 -9.38 -16.89
C TYR A 85 -12.49 -9.62 -18.21
N VAL A 86 -11.54 -8.73 -18.51
CA VAL A 86 -10.66 -8.74 -19.68
C VAL A 86 -9.42 -7.94 -19.37
N GLY A 87 -8.25 -8.42 -19.75
CA GLY A 87 -6.98 -7.75 -19.45
C GLY A 87 -5.91 -7.99 -20.50
N SER A 88 -4.65 -7.81 -20.10
CA SER A 88 -3.50 -7.94 -21.01
C SER A 88 -3.34 -9.35 -21.60
N GLY A 89 -3.87 -10.38 -20.92
CA GLY A 89 -3.87 -11.75 -21.42
C GLY A 89 -4.82 -11.99 -22.60
N ASP A 90 -5.75 -11.09 -22.82
CA ASP A 90 -6.71 -11.17 -23.93
C ASP A 90 -6.30 -10.32 -25.14
N ASN A 91 -5.11 -9.70 -25.11
CA ASN A 91 -4.59 -8.96 -26.26
C ASN A 91 -4.53 -9.84 -27.50
N PRO A 92 -4.92 -9.33 -28.69
CA PRO A 92 -4.72 -10.04 -29.95
C PRO A 92 -3.22 -10.27 -30.22
N ASP A 93 -2.91 -11.34 -30.94
CA ASP A 93 -1.53 -11.68 -31.31
C ASP A 93 -0.77 -10.50 -31.93
N GLY A 94 0.39 -10.22 -31.37
CA GLY A 94 1.25 -9.13 -31.78
C GLY A 94 0.74 -7.73 -31.43
N ARG A 95 -0.32 -7.59 -30.61
CA ARG A 95 -0.87 -6.34 -30.09
C ARG A 95 -0.62 -6.18 -28.59
N GLY A 96 0.59 -6.47 -28.14
CA GLY A 96 0.95 -6.32 -26.75
C GLY A 96 0.65 -4.92 -26.23
N GLY A 97 -0.14 -4.84 -25.12
CA GLY A 97 -0.57 -3.60 -24.50
C GLY A 97 -1.86 -2.99 -25.04
N LEU A 98 -2.63 -3.68 -25.91
CA LEU A 98 -3.87 -3.15 -26.47
C LEU A 98 -4.93 -2.90 -25.38
N ALA A 99 -5.10 -3.82 -24.43
CA ALA A 99 -6.04 -3.66 -23.31
C ALA A 99 -5.69 -2.43 -22.46
N HIS A 100 -4.41 -2.24 -22.14
CA HIS A 100 -3.91 -1.07 -21.43
C HIS A 100 -4.08 0.23 -22.24
N PHE A 101 -3.85 0.18 -23.53
CA PHE A 101 -4.08 1.34 -24.40
C PHE A 101 -5.57 1.70 -24.49
N LEU A 102 -6.47 0.71 -24.53
CA LEU A 102 -7.91 0.95 -24.46
C LEU A 102 -8.31 1.60 -23.12
N GLU A 103 -7.71 1.17 -22.01
CA GLU A 103 -7.91 1.81 -20.71
C GLU A 103 -7.66 3.31 -20.79
N HIS A 104 -6.53 3.76 -21.37
CA HIS A 104 -6.22 5.18 -21.57
C HIS A 104 -7.24 5.89 -22.47
N MET A 105 -7.62 5.26 -23.57
CA MET A 105 -8.50 5.86 -24.56
C MET A 105 -9.93 6.11 -24.07
N LEU A 106 -10.42 5.32 -23.11
CA LEU A 106 -11.78 5.47 -22.58
C LEU A 106 -11.99 6.76 -21.76
N PHE A 107 -10.91 7.35 -21.25
CA PHE A 107 -10.99 8.63 -20.52
C PHE A 107 -11.13 9.85 -21.44
N LEU A 108 -11.01 9.69 -22.76
CA LEU A 108 -10.80 10.80 -23.71
C LEU A 108 -12.08 11.24 -24.43
N GLY A 109 -13.20 11.23 -23.74
CA GLY A 109 -14.46 11.68 -24.25
C GLY A 109 -15.39 10.56 -24.76
N THR A 110 -16.63 10.88 -24.71
CA THR A 110 -17.75 10.00 -25.07
C THR A 110 -18.73 10.73 -25.97
N GLU A 111 -19.67 10.05 -26.58
CA GLU A 111 -20.67 10.70 -27.42
C GLU A 111 -21.46 11.78 -26.66
N LYS A 112 -21.77 11.55 -25.39
CA LYS A 112 -22.49 12.48 -24.53
C LYS A 112 -21.61 13.61 -23.99
N TYR A 113 -20.36 13.32 -23.69
CA TYR A 113 -19.36 14.23 -23.12
C TYR A 113 -18.10 14.22 -24.00
N PRO A 114 -18.09 14.95 -25.12
CA PRO A 114 -17.04 14.84 -26.13
C PRO A 114 -15.71 15.52 -25.76
N ASP A 115 -15.68 16.40 -24.76
CA ASP A 115 -14.46 17.05 -24.32
C ASP A 115 -13.59 16.05 -23.53
N PRO A 116 -12.35 15.77 -23.95
CA PRO A 116 -11.49 14.78 -23.29
C PRO A 116 -11.07 15.15 -21.86
N ALA A 117 -11.19 16.42 -21.47
CA ALA A 117 -10.85 16.89 -20.13
C ALA A 117 -12.05 16.89 -19.18
N GLU A 118 -13.27 16.78 -19.68
CA GLU A 118 -14.50 17.08 -18.94
C GLU A 118 -14.71 16.14 -17.76
N TYR A 119 -14.49 14.82 -17.93
CA TYR A 119 -14.63 13.85 -16.85
C TYR A 119 -13.64 14.12 -15.70
N GLU A 120 -12.36 14.30 -16.02
CA GLU A 120 -11.33 14.59 -15.02
C GLU A 120 -11.60 15.91 -14.30
N GLN A 121 -11.97 16.94 -15.06
CA GLN A 121 -12.28 18.23 -14.51
C GLN A 121 -13.49 18.15 -13.56
N TYR A 122 -14.56 17.47 -13.96
CA TYR A 122 -15.75 17.30 -13.12
C TYR A 122 -15.43 16.60 -11.79
N ILE A 123 -14.73 15.48 -11.84
CA ILE A 123 -14.35 14.72 -10.64
C ILE A 123 -13.49 15.59 -9.70
N THR A 124 -12.47 16.25 -10.24
CA THR A 124 -11.50 17.02 -9.44
C THR A 124 -12.11 18.30 -8.85
N GLU A 125 -12.93 19.03 -9.62
CA GLU A 125 -13.61 20.26 -9.14
C GLU A 125 -14.59 19.97 -8.00
N HIS A 126 -15.11 18.74 -7.92
CA HIS A 126 -16.01 18.30 -6.87
C HIS A 126 -15.31 17.44 -5.80
N GLY A 127 -13.99 17.61 -5.67
CA GLY A 127 -13.18 17.02 -4.60
C GLY A 127 -12.92 15.54 -4.76
N GLY A 128 -13.07 14.99 -5.97
CA GLY A 128 -12.85 13.57 -6.24
C GLY A 128 -11.48 13.23 -6.77
N ASN A 129 -11.24 11.93 -6.84
CA ASN A 129 -10.10 11.29 -7.49
C ASN A 129 -10.61 10.20 -8.44
N ARG A 130 -9.80 9.86 -9.43
CA ARG A 130 -10.09 8.81 -10.38
C ARG A 130 -8.83 8.02 -10.69
N ASN A 131 -8.98 6.76 -11.06
CA ASN A 131 -7.90 5.97 -11.62
C ASN A 131 -8.49 4.76 -12.37
N ALA A 132 -7.60 4.02 -13.05
CA ALA A 132 -7.86 2.70 -13.58
C ALA A 132 -6.59 1.86 -13.52
N TYR A 133 -6.71 0.57 -13.75
CA TYR A 133 -5.58 -0.31 -13.99
C TYR A 133 -5.99 -1.50 -14.86
N THR A 134 -5.04 -1.96 -15.66
CA THR A 134 -5.16 -3.20 -16.44
C THR A 134 -4.27 -4.26 -15.83
N SER A 135 -4.87 -5.36 -15.40
CA SER A 135 -4.18 -6.57 -14.97
C SER A 135 -4.12 -7.59 -16.11
N PHE A 136 -3.85 -8.85 -15.76
CA PHE A 136 -3.76 -9.90 -16.75
C PHE A 136 -5.13 -10.31 -17.30
N ASP A 137 -6.13 -10.51 -16.46
CA ASP A 137 -7.45 -11.02 -16.81
C ASP A 137 -8.60 -10.06 -16.52
N HIS A 138 -8.31 -8.84 -16.03
CA HIS A 138 -9.34 -7.81 -15.83
C HIS A 138 -8.80 -6.38 -15.93
N THR A 139 -9.69 -5.42 -16.19
CA THR A 139 -9.44 -3.97 -16.24
C THR A 139 -10.45 -3.26 -15.36
N ASN A 140 -9.96 -2.51 -14.36
CA ASN A 140 -10.76 -1.86 -13.34
C ASN A 140 -10.74 -0.33 -13.50
N TYR A 141 -11.90 0.30 -13.52
CA TYR A 141 -12.09 1.75 -13.59
C TYR A 141 -12.79 2.22 -12.33
N PHE A 142 -12.34 3.30 -11.71
CA PHE A 142 -12.93 3.75 -10.45
C PHE A 142 -12.74 5.24 -10.19
N PHE A 143 -13.65 5.79 -9.38
CA PHE A 143 -13.56 7.15 -8.88
C PHE A 143 -14.18 7.29 -7.49
N ASP A 144 -13.82 8.36 -6.77
CA ASP A 144 -14.59 8.92 -5.67
C ASP A 144 -15.00 10.37 -6.00
N ILE A 145 -15.95 10.91 -5.24
CA ILE A 145 -16.42 12.27 -5.36
C ILE A 145 -17.15 12.69 -4.07
N ASN A 146 -17.21 13.98 -3.75
CA ASN A 146 -18.00 14.44 -2.61
C ASN A 146 -19.49 14.08 -2.80
N VAL A 147 -20.16 13.67 -1.72
CA VAL A 147 -21.59 13.38 -1.73
C VAL A 147 -22.38 14.54 -2.34
N GLY A 148 -23.50 14.24 -3.01
CA GLY A 148 -24.32 15.20 -3.73
C GLY A 148 -23.92 15.40 -5.20
N TYR A 149 -22.76 14.88 -5.65
CA TYR A 149 -22.31 14.94 -7.05
C TYR A 149 -22.26 13.57 -7.71
N LEU A 150 -22.63 12.51 -6.98
CA LEU A 150 -22.62 11.15 -7.49
C LEU A 150 -23.47 10.94 -8.75
N PRO A 151 -24.72 11.47 -8.88
CA PRO A 151 -25.54 11.18 -10.05
C PRO A 151 -24.88 11.62 -11.37
N GLU A 152 -24.33 12.84 -11.40
CA GLU A 152 -23.69 13.40 -12.58
C GLU A 152 -22.32 12.77 -12.86
N ALA A 153 -21.58 12.36 -11.82
CA ALA A 153 -20.34 11.62 -11.96
C ALA A 153 -20.59 10.22 -12.52
N LEU A 154 -21.60 9.54 -12.00
CA LEU A 154 -21.98 8.20 -12.41
C LEU A 154 -22.48 8.15 -13.87
N ASP A 155 -23.23 9.17 -14.28
CA ASP A 155 -23.69 9.30 -15.68
C ASP A 155 -22.48 9.48 -16.64
N ARG A 156 -21.49 10.29 -16.29
CA ARG A 156 -20.26 10.45 -17.07
C ARG A 156 -19.44 9.16 -17.14
N PHE A 157 -19.26 8.54 -16.01
CA PHE A 157 -18.52 7.29 -15.89
C PHE A 157 -19.16 6.16 -16.70
N ALA A 158 -20.47 6.03 -16.66
CA ALA A 158 -21.20 5.03 -17.42
C ALA A 158 -20.98 5.16 -18.93
N GLN A 159 -20.77 6.38 -19.45
CA GLN A 159 -20.58 6.59 -20.88
C GLN A 159 -19.31 5.93 -21.43
N PHE A 160 -18.30 5.64 -20.61
CA PHE A 160 -17.14 4.85 -21.03
C PHE A 160 -17.54 3.46 -21.54
N PHE A 161 -18.62 2.92 -21.01
CA PHE A 161 -19.13 1.57 -21.30
C PHE A 161 -20.36 1.57 -22.21
N VAL A 162 -20.95 2.74 -22.44
CA VAL A 162 -22.13 2.91 -23.33
C VAL A 162 -21.72 3.38 -24.72
N SER A 163 -20.92 4.45 -24.82
CA SER A 163 -20.59 5.09 -26.11
C SER A 163 -19.29 5.91 -26.03
N PRO A 164 -18.11 5.27 -25.84
CA PRO A 164 -16.85 5.98 -25.92
C PRO A 164 -16.56 6.44 -27.35
N ASN A 165 -15.92 7.58 -27.51
CA ASN A 165 -15.58 8.11 -28.85
C ASN A 165 -14.43 7.34 -29.50
N LEU A 166 -13.39 7.01 -28.74
CA LEU A 166 -12.12 6.43 -29.24
C LEU A 166 -11.57 7.24 -30.44
N ASP A 167 -11.47 8.57 -30.26
CA ASP A 167 -11.16 9.49 -31.33
C ASP A 167 -9.74 9.34 -31.87
N LYS A 168 -9.60 9.25 -33.19
CA LYS A 168 -8.31 9.15 -33.86
C LYS A 168 -7.36 10.30 -33.54
N GLU A 169 -7.88 11.48 -33.22
CA GLU A 169 -7.09 12.67 -32.88
C GLU A 169 -6.20 12.45 -31.66
N TYR A 170 -6.64 11.60 -30.70
CA TYR A 170 -5.91 11.36 -29.46
C TYR A 170 -5.02 10.09 -29.47
N VAL A 171 -5.13 9.25 -30.50
CA VAL A 171 -4.38 7.98 -30.60
C VAL A 171 -2.87 8.20 -30.46
N ASP A 172 -2.28 9.08 -31.28
CA ASP A 172 -0.83 9.32 -31.26
C ASP A 172 -0.37 9.91 -29.93
N ARG A 173 -1.20 10.75 -29.33
CA ARG A 173 -0.92 11.35 -28.03
C ARG A 173 -0.88 10.28 -26.93
N GLU A 174 -1.87 9.43 -26.88
CA GLU A 174 -1.95 8.40 -25.84
C GLU A 174 -0.95 7.25 -26.09
N MET A 175 -0.64 6.91 -27.32
CA MET A 175 0.48 6.00 -27.62
C MET A 175 1.80 6.55 -27.08
N ASN A 176 2.03 7.86 -27.16
CA ASN A 176 3.21 8.48 -26.55
C ASN A 176 3.16 8.46 -25.01
N ALA A 177 1.99 8.57 -24.40
CA ALA A 177 1.84 8.40 -22.94
C ALA A 177 2.18 6.97 -22.50
N VAL A 178 1.64 5.95 -23.18
CA VAL A 178 1.98 4.53 -22.95
C VAL A 178 3.48 4.27 -23.16
N GLN A 179 4.06 4.85 -24.21
CA GLN A 179 5.51 4.76 -24.47
C GLN A 179 6.33 5.37 -23.32
N ALA A 180 5.89 6.50 -22.77
CA ALA A 180 6.57 7.14 -21.65
C ALA A 180 6.49 6.28 -20.38
N GLU A 181 5.36 5.60 -20.14
CA GLU A 181 5.21 4.63 -19.05
C GLU A 181 6.12 3.41 -19.23
N TYR A 182 6.19 2.87 -20.42
CA TYR A 182 7.13 1.79 -20.76
C TYR A 182 8.57 2.23 -20.46
N GLN A 183 8.97 3.40 -20.94
CA GLN A 183 10.33 3.93 -20.71
C GLN A 183 10.66 4.14 -19.23
N MET A 184 9.70 4.59 -18.43
CA MET A 184 9.89 4.69 -16.97
C MET A 184 10.11 3.33 -16.31
N GLY A 185 9.59 2.26 -16.91
CA GLY A 185 9.78 0.89 -16.44
C GLY A 185 11.15 0.28 -16.73
N LEU A 186 11.95 0.85 -17.65
CA LEU A 186 13.22 0.26 -18.11
C LEU A 186 14.26 0.01 -17.00
N LYS A 187 14.22 0.76 -15.92
CA LYS A 187 15.10 0.58 -14.75
C LYS A 187 14.40 -0.15 -13.58
N SER A 188 13.18 -0.63 -13.76
CA SER A 188 12.45 -1.35 -12.72
C SER A 188 12.81 -2.83 -12.74
N ASP A 189 13.52 -3.32 -11.71
CA ASP A 189 13.90 -4.73 -11.63
C ASP A 189 12.69 -5.67 -11.67
N GLY A 190 11.53 -5.26 -11.14
CA GLY A 190 10.29 -6.05 -11.24
C GLY A 190 9.77 -6.19 -12.69
N ARG A 191 9.76 -5.09 -13.47
CA ARG A 191 9.38 -5.13 -14.90
C ARG A 191 10.39 -5.94 -15.73
N ARG A 192 11.67 -5.77 -15.43
CA ARG A 192 12.77 -6.47 -16.06
C ARG A 192 12.71 -7.98 -15.80
N GLY A 193 12.45 -8.38 -14.55
CA GLY A 193 12.27 -9.78 -14.17
C GLY A 193 11.03 -10.41 -14.82
N LEU A 194 9.92 -9.65 -14.90
CA LEU A 194 8.71 -10.11 -15.59
C LEU A 194 8.96 -10.35 -17.09
N ASP A 195 9.68 -9.47 -17.78
CA ASP A 195 10.04 -9.64 -19.20
C ASP A 195 10.86 -10.91 -19.43
N VAL A 196 11.83 -11.20 -18.54
CA VAL A 196 12.57 -12.47 -18.58
C VAL A 196 11.63 -13.65 -18.36
N LEU A 197 10.76 -13.59 -17.35
CA LEU A 197 9.82 -14.67 -17.06
C LEU A 197 8.86 -14.93 -18.23
N GLN A 198 8.30 -13.87 -18.83
CA GLN A 198 7.44 -13.96 -20.02
C GLN A 198 8.14 -14.59 -21.21
N THR A 199 9.43 -14.29 -21.40
CA THR A 199 10.26 -14.88 -22.48
C THR A 199 10.45 -16.39 -22.31
N LEU A 200 10.36 -16.89 -21.07
CA LEU A 200 10.50 -18.33 -20.74
C LEU A 200 9.17 -19.09 -20.76
N MET A 201 8.06 -18.39 -20.84
CA MET A 201 6.73 -19.00 -20.95
C MET A 201 6.53 -19.65 -22.32
N HIS A 202 5.57 -20.55 -22.40
CA HIS A 202 5.15 -21.12 -23.68
C HIS A 202 4.60 -19.98 -24.57
N GLU A 203 5.01 -19.94 -25.83
CA GLU A 203 4.66 -18.86 -26.77
C GLU A 203 3.13 -18.68 -26.97
N ASP A 204 2.37 -19.77 -26.89
CA ASP A 204 0.90 -19.75 -26.99
C ASP A 204 0.22 -19.47 -25.66
N HIS A 205 0.96 -19.29 -24.56
CA HIS A 205 0.36 -18.95 -23.28
C HIS A 205 0.09 -17.45 -23.20
N PRO A 206 -1.14 -17.00 -22.87
CA PRO A 206 -1.49 -15.57 -22.90
C PRO A 206 -0.57 -14.67 -22.04
N TYR A 207 -0.03 -15.20 -20.95
CA TYR A 207 0.92 -14.49 -20.10
C TYR A 207 2.28 -14.20 -20.73
N SER A 208 2.65 -14.88 -21.85
CA SER A 208 3.90 -14.61 -22.54
C SER A 208 3.92 -13.25 -23.26
N GLN A 209 2.75 -12.60 -23.40
CA GLN A 209 2.60 -11.35 -24.14
C GLN A 209 3.08 -10.14 -23.34
N PHE A 210 3.64 -9.17 -24.07
CA PHE A 210 3.99 -7.85 -23.52
C PHE A 210 2.73 -7.09 -23.10
N SER A 211 2.65 -6.68 -21.82
CA SER A 211 1.41 -6.15 -21.23
C SER A 211 1.29 -4.63 -21.28
N VAL A 212 2.42 -3.90 -21.26
CA VAL A 212 2.41 -2.43 -21.12
C VAL A 212 2.02 -1.73 -22.42
N GLY A 213 2.57 -2.17 -23.53
CA GLY A 213 2.47 -1.49 -24.80
C GLY A 213 3.65 -0.56 -25.08
N SER A 214 3.90 -0.31 -26.37
CA SER A 214 4.94 0.59 -26.87
C SER A 214 4.51 1.20 -28.19
N LEU A 215 5.22 2.22 -28.68
CA LEU A 215 5.01 2.75 -30.03
C LEU A 215 5.15 1.68 -31.12
N GLU A 216 5.94 0.64 -30.89
CA GLU A 216 6.14 -0.46 -31.83
C GLU A 216 4.96 -1.45 -31.79
N SER A 217 4.56 -1.93 -30.60
CA SER A 217 3.49 -2.93 -30.48
C SER A 217 2.10 -2.37 -30.83
N LEU A 218 1.89 -1.04 -30.61
CA LEU A 218 0.65 -0.33 -30.89
C LEU A 218 0.63 0.40 -32.25
N ALA A 219 1.71 0.31 -33.04
CA ALA A 219 1.80 0.98 -34.34
C ALA A 219 0.69 0.56 -35.31
N ASP A 220 0.20 1.49 -36.13
CA ASP A 220 -0.67 1.18 -37.25
C ASP A 220 -0.04 0.14 -38.19
N ARG A 221 -0.81 -0.83 -38.64
CA ARG A 221 -0.43 -1.84 -39.63
C ARG A 221 -1.31 -1.66 -40.86
N ALA A 222 -0.78 -1.99 -42.02
CA ALA A 222 -1.47 -1.80 -43.30
C ALA A 222 -2.79 -2.57 -43.43
N ASP A 223 -2.89 -3.72 -42.73
CA ASP A 223 -4.02 -4.65 -42.70
C ASP A 223 -4.77 -4.67 -41.37
N ALA A 224 -4.28 -3.94 -40.35
CA ALA A 224 -4.86 -3.85 -39.00
C ALA A 224 -4.56 -2.48 -38.36
N PRO A 225 -5.34 -1.43 -38.69
CA PRO A 225 -5.26 -0.13 -38.02
C PRO A 225 -5.55 -0.27 -36.52
N ILE A 226 -4.80 0.43 -35.69
CA ILE A 226 -4.93 0.32 -34.23
C ILE A 226 -6.33 0.66 -33.73
N LEU A 227 -7.01 1.62 -34.34
CA LEU A 227 -8.39 1.96 -34.00
C LEU A 227 -9.38 0.83 -34.28
N ASP A 228 -9.21 0.09 -35.37
CA ASP A 228 -10.07 -1.03 -35.70
C ASP A 228 -9.89 -2.14 -34.66
N ASP A 229 -8.62 -2.45 -34.28
CA ASP A 229 -8.31 -3.41 -33.23
C ASP A 229 -8.90 -2.97 -31.87
N LEU A 230 -8.83 -1.68 -31.50
CA LEU A 230 -9.44 -1.13 -30.29
C LEU A 230 -10.96 -1.29 -30.28
N PHE A 231 -11.64 -0.92 -31.40
CA PHE A 231 -13.09 -1.05 -31.51
C PHE A 231 -13.52 -2.52 -31.46
N ASP A 232 -12.80 -3.41 -32.10
CA ASP A 232 -13.12 -4.85 -32.09
C ASP A 232 -12.91 -5.45 -30.70
N PHE A 233 -11.81 -5.06 -29.99
CA PHE A 233 -11.56 -5.46 -28.61
C PHE A 233 -12.65 -4.94 -27.67
N TYR A 234 -12.99 -3.65 -27.76
CA TYR A 234 -14.05 -3.04 -26.96
C TYR A 234 -15.39 -3.74 -27.19
N LYS A 235 -15.85 -3.90 -28.43
CA LYS A 235 -17.13 -4.56 -28.76
C LYS A 235 -17.19 -6.01 -28.30
N ARG A 236 -16.07 -6.69 -28.30
CA ARG A 236 -16.00 -8.10 -27.92
C ARG A 236 -16.13 -8.30 -26.41
N TYR A 237 -15.46 -7.47 -25.61
CA TYR A 237 -15.28 -7.72 -24.18
C TYR A 237 -16.03 -6.74 -23.27
N TYR A 238 -16.34 -5.53 -23.75
CA TYR A 238 -16.98 -4.51 -22.94
C TYR A 238 -18.51 -4.64 -23.03
N THR A 239 -19.00 -5.73 -22.47
CA THR A 239 -20.43 -6.05 -22.40
C THR A 239 -20.86 -6.30 -20.95
N ALA A 240 -22.12 -6.01 -20.65
CA ALA A 240 -22.65 -5.95 -19.29
C ALA A 240 -22.49 -7.27 -18.50
N ASP A 241 -22.63 -8.42 -19.16
CA ASP A 241 -22.44 -9.75 -18.55
C ASP A 241 -20.99 -10.00 -18.10
N ASN A 242 -20.03 -9.35 -18.78
CA ASN A 242 -18.59 -9.43 -18.49
C ASN A 242 -18.12 -8.39 -17.47
N MET A 243 -19.03 -7.65 -16.84
CA MET A 243 -18.73 -6.54 -15.96
C MET A 243 -19.28 -6.72 -14.55
N ARG A 244 -18.62 -6.07 -13.58
CA ARG A 244 -19.05 -5.96 -12.19
C ARG A 244 -19.00 -4.50 -11.76
N LEU A 245 -20.12 -3.98 -11.27
CA LEU A 245 -20.26 -2.60 -10.82
C LEU A 245 -20.49 -2.55 -9.31
N VAL A 246 -19.73 -1.72 -8.62
CA VAL A 246 -19.96 -1.39 -7.21
C VAL A 246 -20.18 0.11 -7.09
N VAL A 247 -21.27 0.51 -6.42
CA VAL A 247 -21.58 1.92 -6.15
C VAL A 247 -21.82 2.13 -4.67
N LEU A 248 -21.10 3.06 -4.07
CA LEU A 248 -21.21 3.48 -2.68
C LEU A 248 -21.64 4.95 -2.64
N GLY A 249 -22.65 5.26 -1.86
CA GLY A 249 -23.12 6.63 -1.66
C GLY A 249 -23.87 6.81 -0.34
N SER A 250 -24.18 8.07 -0.01
CA SER A 250 -25.01 8.41 1.16
C SER A 250 -26.51 8.21 0.91
N GLU A 251 -26.89 7.99 -0.33
CA GLU A 251 -28.25 7.79 -0.77
C GLU A 251 -28.82 6.44 -0.32
N SER A 252 -30.13 6.33 -0.22
CA SER A 252 -30.78 5.04 0.03
C SER A 252 -30.53 4.04 -1.11
N LEU A 253 -30.58 2.74 -0.80
CA LEU A 253 -30.41 1.70 -1.82
C LEU A 253 -31.37 1.86 -3.01
N ASP A 254 -32.63 2.30 -2.79
CA ASP A 254 -33.60 2.52 -3.88
C ASP A 254 -33.19 3.69 -4.79
N GLN A 255 -32.59 4.74 -4.22
CA GLN A 255 -32.06 5.86 -4.99
C GLN A 255 -30.81 5.45 -5.79
N LEU A 256 -29.88 4.73 -5.17
CA LEU A 256 -28.69 4.19 -5.85
C LEU A 256 -29.10 3.25 -7.00
N GLU A 257 -30.06 2.37 -6.79
CA GLU A 257 -30.61 1.47 -7.83
C GLU A 257 -31.14 2.29 -9.01
N SER A 258 -31.99 3.29 -8.75
CA SER A 258 -32.53 4.15 -9.79
C SER A 258 -31.46 4.91 -10.58
N MET A 259 -30.38 5.38 -9.92
CA MET A 259 -29.25 6.03 -10.57
C MET A 259 -28.49 5.07 -11.47
N VAL A 260 -28.21 3.85 -10.98
CA VAL A 260 -27.50 2.82 -11.72
C VAL A 260 -28.32 2.36 -12.94
N GLU A 261 -29.62 2.10 -12.77
CA GLU A 261 -30.52 1.76 -13.90
C GLU A 261 -30.50 2.86 -14.96
N ALA A 262 -30.65 4.12 -14.55
CA ALA A 262 -30.65 5.25 -15.48
C ALA A 262 -29.34 5.42 -16.26
N SER A 263 -28.19 5.14 -15.65
CA SER A 263 -26.86 5.39 -16.23
C SER A 263 -26.35 4.18 -17.02
N PHE A 264 -26.54 2.95 -16.53
CA PHE A 264 -25.93 1.73 -17.08
C PHE A 264 -26.86 0.84 -17.91
N ALA A 265 -28.17 1.15 -18.02
CA ALA A 265 -29.07 0.38 -18.88
C ALA A 265 -28.63 0.39 -20.37
N GLY A 266 -27.87 1.38 -20.80
CA GLY A 266 -27.37 1.51 -22.16
C GLY A 266 -26.10 0.67 -22.46
N VAL A 267 -25.48 0.05 -21.45
CA VAL A 267 -24.33 -0.83 -21.66
C VAL A 267 -24.75 -2.04 -22.49
N PRO A 268 -24.06 -2.36 -23.58
CA PRO A 268 -24.45 -3.48 -24.46
C PRO A 268 -24.47 -4.81 -23.71
N SER A 269 -25.54 -5.59 -23.92
CA SER A 269 -25.57 -6.99 -23.48
C SER A 269 -24.64 -7.83 -24.36
N GLY A 270 -24.04 -8.86 -23.79
CA GLY A 270 -23.19 -9.79 -24.48
C GLY A 270 -23.37 -11.24 -24.04
N ASN A 271 -22.47 -12.06 -24.43
CA ASN A 271 -22.27 -13.41 -23.92
C ASN A 271 -20.79 -13.75 -24.15
N VAL A 272 -19.92 -13.17 -23.30
CA VAL A 272 -18.47 -13.42 -23.38
C VAL A 272 -18.20 -14.76 -22.74
N GLU A 273 -17.67 -15.69 -23.53
CA GLU A 273 -17.18 -16.98 -23.04
C GLU A 273 -15.67 -16.87 -22.81
N HIS A 274 -15.24 -17.25 -21.63
CA HIS A 274 -13.83 -17.30 -21.27
C HIS A 274 -13.39 -18.77 -21.11
N ASP A 275 -12.70 -19.26 -22.13
CA ASP A 275 -12.14 -20.61 -22.09
C ASP A 275 -10.97 -20.70 -21.09
N PRO A 276 -10.82 -21.82 -20.36
CA PRO A 276 -9.64 -22.09 -19.56
C PRO A 276 -8.39 -22.13 -20.47
N VAL A 277 -7.29 -21.57 -20.00
CA VAL A 277 -6.00 -21.67 -20.66
C VAL A 277 -5.45 -23.08 -20.42
N ASN A 278 -5.45 -23.91 -21.45
CA ASN A 278 -4.99 -25.30 -21.36
C ASN A 278 -3.50 -25.49 -21.76
N VAL A 279 -2.85 -24.43 -22.23
CA VAL A 279 -1.43 -24.44 -22.55
C VAL A 279 -0.64 -24.37 -21.26
N PRO A 280 0.34 -25.26 -21.01
CA PRO A 280 1.21 -25.14 -19.85
C PRO A 280 1.95 -23.79 -19.88
N ILE A 281 2.10 -23.15 -18.72
CA ILE A 281 2.77 -21.84 -18.66
C ILE A 281 4.23 -21.92 -19.08
N PHE A 282 4.91 -23.02 -18.79
CA PHE A 282 6.28 -23.28 -19.26
C PHE A 282 6.33 -24.49 -20.21
N PRO A 283 7.21 -24.47 -21.22
CA PRO A 283 7.51 -25.68 -22.00
C PRO A 283 7.95 -26.84 -21.10
N ALA A 284 7.50 -28.06 -21.40
CA ALA A 284 7.74 -29.23 -20.55
C ALA A 284 9.24 -29.56 -20.33
N GLU A 285 10.09 -29.19 -21.29
CA GLU A 285 11.54 -29.39 -21.23
C GLU A 285 12.29 -28.33 -20.42
N LEU A 286 11.62 -27.25 -20.01
CA LEU A 286 12.28 -26.15 -19.29
C LEU A 286 12.57 -26.54 -17.84
N LEU A 287 11.62 -27.15 -17.15
CA LEU A 287 11.75 -27.43 -15.71
C LEU A 287 12.45 -28.77 -15.41
N PRO A 288 13.28 -28.85 -14.36
CA PRO A 288 13.71 -27.78 -13.47
C PRO A 288 14.83 -26.91 -14.08
N ALA A 289 14.68 -25.60 -13.97
CA ALA A 289 15.66 -24.66 -14.54
C ALA A 289 16.11 -23.60 -13.52
N LYS A 290 17.33 -23.09 -13.73
CA LYS A 290 17.84 -21.88 -13.08
C LYS A 290 17.90 -20.75 -14.09
N VAL A 291 17.38 -19.59 -13.70
CA VAL A 291 17.45 -18.34 -14.46
C VAL A 291 18.32 -17.34 -13.68
N ALA A 292 19.46 -16.98 -14.24
CA ALA A 292 20.28 -15.90 -13.74
C ALA A 292 19.79 -14.57 -14.33
N VAL A 293 19.54 -13.55 -13.51
CA VAL A 293 19.05 -12.24 -13.96
C VAL A 293 19.93 -11.14 -13.37
N GLU A 294 20.46 -10.25 -14.21
CA GLU A 294 21.24 -9.09 -13.77
C GLU A 294 20.29 -7.96 -13.34
N PRO A 295 20.26 -7.56 -12.05
CA PRO A 295 19.45 -6.43 -11.59
C PRO A 295 20.11 -5.08 -11.93
N THR A 296 19.32 -4.00 -11.95
CA THR A 296 19.83 -2.62 -12.07
C THR A 296 20.22 -2.04 -10.72
N ALA A 297 19.52 -2.41 -9.66
CA ALA A 297 19.85 -2.06 -8.29
C ALA A 297 20.71 -3.16 -7.63
N ALA A 298 21.35 -2.85 -6.51
CA ALA A 298 22.12 -3.83 -5.73
C ALA A 298 21.21 -4.82 -4.97
N ASN A 299 20.15 -5.30 -5.63
CA ASN A 299 19.25 -6.32 -5.11
C ASN A 299 19.88 -7.71 -5.20
N ARG A 300 19.54 -8.56 -4.24
CA ARG A 300 20.03 -9.93 -4.16
C ARG A 300 18.87 -10.83 -3.74
N SER A 301 18.46 -11.73 -4.61
CA SER A 301 17.37 -12.65 -4.31
C SER A 301 17.56 -14.02 -4.94
N VAL A 302 16.92 -15.00 -4.36
CA VAL A 302 16.57 -16.26 -5.00
C VAL A 302 15.07 -16.46 -4.90
N GLU A 303 14.45 -16.76 -6.02
CA GLU A 303 13.02 -16.97 -6.13
C GLU A 303 12.76 -18.35 -6.73
N MET A 304 11.90 -19.12 -6.10
CA MET A 304 11.45 -20.42 -6.57
C MET A 304 10.01 -20.30 -7.02
N ILE A 305 9.76 -20.58 -8.29
CA ILE A 305 8.46 -20.39 -8.96
C ILE A 305 7.92 -21.77 -9.37
N PHE A 306 6.74 -22.09 -8.90
CA PHE A 306 6.08 -23.38 -9.15
C PHE A 306 4.77 -23.15 -9.90
N PRO A 307 4.58 -23.71 -11.10
CA PRO A 307 3.26 -23.80 -11.71
C PRO A 307 2.33 -24.66 -10.85
N ILE A 308 1.14 -24.14 -10.58
CA ILE A 308 0.10 -24.81 -9.81
C ILE A 308 -1.24 -24.72 -10.53
N LYS A 309 -2.21 -25.55 -10.15
CA LYS A 309 -3.58 -25.44 -10.67
C LYS A 309 -4.30 -24.22 -10.10
N ASP A 310 -5.41 -23.85 -10.69
CA ASP A 310 -6.29 -22.78 -10.22
C ASP A 310 -7.11 -23.25 -9.02
N TYR A 311 -6.93 -22.60 -7.86
CA TYR A 311 -7.66 -22.86 -6.62
C TYR A 311 -8.71 -21.77 -6.29
N ARG A 312 -9.04 -20.84 -7.23
CA ARG A 312 -10.01 -19.77 -6.96
C ARG A 312 -11.38 -20.31 -6.55
N ALA A 313 -11.83 -21.39 -7.17
CA ALA A 313 -13.08 -22.04 -6.79
C ALA A 313 -13.06 -22.66 -5.38
N ASP A 314 -11.89 -22.94 -4.83
CA ASP A 314 -11.68 -23.58 -3.52
C ASP A 314 -11.41 -22.53 -2.41
N TYR A 315 -11.86 -21.27 -2.59
CA TYR A 315 -11.55 -20.15 -1.68
C TYR A 315 -11.99 -20.37 -0.23
N LEU A 316 -12.98 -21.21 0.03
CA LEU A 316 -13.44 -21.54 1.39
C LEU A 316 -12.45 -22.43 2.16
N THR A 317 -11.56 -23.15 1.46
CA THR A 317 -10.43 -23.89 2.02
C THR A 317 -9.13 -23.09 1.89
N ASN A 318 -8.95 -22.40 0.75
CA ASN A 318 -7.81 -21.59 0.35
C ASN A 318 -6.46 -22.28 0.64
N PRO A 319 -6.15 -23.37 -0.08
CA PRO A 319 -4.92 -24.13 0.15
C PRO A 319 -3.66 -23.28 -0.05
N GLU A 320 -3.70 -22.29 -0.95
CA GLU A 320 -2.58 -21.38 -1.20
C GLU A 320 -2.24 -20.54 0.01
N ARG A 321 -3.26 -20.03 0.71
CA ARG A 321 -3.08 -19.27 1.96
C ARG A 321 -2.51 -20.16 3.08
N TYR A 322 -2.99 -21.41 3.17
CA TYR A 322 -2.49 -22.35 4.15
C TYR A 322 -1.01 -22.68 3.92
N VAL A 323 -0.64 -23.06 2.70
CA VAL A 323 0.75 -23.41 2.35
C VAL A 323 1.66 -22.18 2.42
N GLY A 324 1.20 -21.01 1.94
CA GLY A 324 1.91 -19.75 2.05
C GLY A 324 2.22 -19.38 3.51
N HIS A 325 1.25 -19.60 4.42
CA HIS A 325 1.45 -19.40 5.85
C HIS A 325 2.53 -20.35 6.43
N LEU A 326 2.55 -21.62 6.06
CA LEU A 326 3.57 -22.56 6.55
C LEU A 326 4.98 -22.21 6.08
N VAL A 327 5.12 -21.96 4.77
CA VAL A 327 6.43 -21.72 4.15
C VAL A 327 6.97 -20.34 4.49
N GLY A 328 6.09 -19.34 4.44
CA GLY A 328 6.42 -17.94 4.74
C GLY A 328 6.46 -17.59 6.23
N HIS A 329 6.28 -18.57 7.14
CA HIS A 329 6.30 -18.33 8.57
C HIS A 329 7.67 -17.86 9.06
N GLU A 330 7.71 -16.92 10.01
CA GLU A 330 8.95 -16.30 10.50
C GLU A 330 9.32 -16.64 11.95
N GLY A 331 8.55 -17.54 12.58
CA GLY A 331 8.81 -17.98 13.96
C GLY A 331 10.11 -18.78 14.10
N PRO A 332 10.54 -19.10 15.33
CA PRO A 332 11.89 -19.66 15.64
C PRO A 332 12.25 -20.95 14.92
N SER A 333 11.26 -21.81 14.59
CA SER A 333 11.49 -23.08 13.87
C SER A 333 11.20 -22.98 12.36
N SER A 334 10.97 -21.78 11.83
CA SER A 334 10.66 -21.58 10.42
C SER A 334 11.88 -21.75 9.51
N LEU A 335 11.60 -21.88 8.21
CA LEU A 335 12.63 -21.83 7.17
C LEU A 335 13.45 -20.54 7.26
N LEU A 336 12.79 -19.38 7.36
CA LEU A 336 13.49 -18.08 7.46
C LEU A 336 14.41 -18.03 8.68
N ALA A 337 13.96 -18.50 9.85
CA ALA A 337 14.79 -18.49 11.06
C ALA A 337 16.09 -19.28 10.86
N GLN A 338 16.02 -20.43 10.17
CA GLN A 338 17.22 -21.24 9.88
C GLN A 338 18.12 -20.58 8.82
N LEU A 339 17.55 -19.95 7.78
CA LEU A 339 18.31 -19.19 6.80
C LEU A 339 19.02 -17.99 7.44
N LYS A 340 18.36 -17.29 8.38
CA LYS A 340 18.97 -16.22 9.18
C LYS A 340 20.07 -16.73 10.09
N ALA A 341 19.90 -17.89 10.74
CA ALA A 341 20.89 -18.50 11.61
C ALA A 341 22.17 -18.92 10.86
N GLU A 342 22.03 -19.37 9.60
CA GLU A 342 23.17 -19.63 8.73
C GLU A 342 23.70 -18.35 8.05
N GLY A 343 23.07 -17.20 8.25
CA GLY A 343 23.48 -15.93 7.68
C GLY A 343 23.24 -15.82 6.17
N LEU A 344 22.31 -16.61 5.61
CA LEU A 344 22.08 -16.71 4.16
C LEU A 344 20.99 -15.76 3.65
N ALA A 345 19.95 -15.49 4.43
CA ALA A 345 18.83 -14.65 4.02
C ALA A 345 18.50 -13.56 5.04
N GLU A 346 17.89 -12.49 4.55
CA GLU A 346 17.38 -11.35 5.32
C GLU A 346 15.87 -11.44 5.55
N SER A 347 15.14 -11.87 4.52
CA SER A 347 13.69 -12.08 4.55
C SER A 347 13.27 -13.23 3.64
N LEU A 348 12.04 -13.71 3.84
CA LEU A 348 11.42 -14.71 3.00
C LEU A 348 9.93 -14.41 2.86
N SER A 349 9.38 -14.62 1.66
CA SER A 349 7.96 -14.55 1.39
C SER A 349 7.51 -15.77 0.59
N ALA A 350 6.26 -16.20 0.78
CA ALA A 350 5.67 -17.31 0.02
C ALA A 350 4.18 -17.07 -0.21
N GLY A 351 3.69 -17.45 -1.40
CA GLY A 351 2.28 -17.34 -1.75
C GLY A 351 2.03 -17.50 -3.24
N ALA A 352 0.76 -17.62 -3.62
CA ALA A 352 0.37 -17.66 -5.02
C ALA A 352 0.19 -16.26 -5.60
N SER A 353 0.62 -16.09 -6.83
CA SER A 353 0.50 -14.87 -7.64
C SER A 353 0.35 -15.25 -9.11
N PHE A 354 0.20 -14.27 -10.00
CA PHE A 354 0.06 -14.50 -11.44
C PHE A 354 -0.97 -15.59 -11.76
N ARG A 355 -2.22 -15.30 -11.43
CA ARG A 355 -3.36 -16.22 -11.67
C ARG A 355 -3.91 -16.04 -13.07
N TRP A 356 -4.38 -17.15 -13.66
CA TRP A 356 -5.11 -17.17 -14.93
C TRP A 356 -6.21 -18.22 -14.90
N ARG A 357 -7.08 -18.19 -15.86
CA ARG A 357 -8.13 -19.21 -16.01
C ARG A 357 -7.52 -20.60 -16.30
N GLY A 358 -7.26 -21.36 -15.25
CA GLY A 358 -6.70 -22.72 -15.32
C GLY A 358 -5.40 -22.92 -14.52
N GLY A 359 -4.82 -21.91 -13.92
CA GLY A 359 -3.61 -22.06 -13.10
C GLY A 359 -3.17 -20.80 -12.39
N ALA A 360 -2.07 -20.95 -11.64
CA ALA A 360 -1.35 -19.87 -10.99
C ALA A 360 0.13 -20.22 -10.87
N LEU A 361 0.94 -19.24 -10.44
CA LEU A 361 2.30 -19.48 -10.00
C LEU A 361 2.39 -19.32 -8.49
N PHE A 362 3.00 -20.30 -7.81
CA PHE A 362 3.33 -20.20 -6.40
C PHE A 362 4.80 -19.81 -6.27
N TYR A 363 5.04 -18.72 -5.51
CA TYR A 363 6.36 -18.12 -5.33
C TYR A 363 6.88 -18.36 -3.92
N ILE A 364 8.19 -18.62 -3.83
CA ILE A 364 8.95 -18.56 -2.57
C ILE A 364 10.18 -17.72 -2.86
N GLU A 365 10.24 -16.51 -2.34
CA GLU A 365 11.36 -15.58 -2.53
C GLU A 365 12.13 -15.39 -1.24
N ALA A 366 13.46 -15.50 -1.30
CA ALA A 366 14.35 -15.11 -0.22
C ALA A 366 15.28 -13.97 -0.68
N LYS A 367 15.34 -12.89 0.11
CA LYS A 367 16.35 -11.84 -0.04
C LYS A 367 17.65 -12.29 0.58
N LEU A 368 18.73 -12.24 -0.19
CA LEU A 368 20.01 -12.84 0.16
C LEU A 368 20.97 -11.84 0.81
N THR A 369 21.71 -12.32 1.79
CA THR A 369 22.93 -11.69 2.25
C THR A 369 24.07 -11.89 1.24
N GLU A 370 25.25 -11.33 1.50
CA GLU A 370 26.45 -11.64 0.71
C GLU A 370 26.88 -13.11 0.81
N ALA A 371 26.66 -13.73 1.96
CA ALA A 371 26.90 -15.16 2.14
C ALA A 371 25.88 -15.99 1.36
N GLY A 372 24.62 -15.58 1.40
CA GLY A 372 23.55 -16.23 0.63
C GLY A 372 23.77 -16.15 -0.88
N VAL A 373 24.29 -15.04 -1.41
CA VAL A 373 24.68 -14.97 -2.84
C VAL A 373 25.73 -16.00 -3.19
N LYS A 374 26.68 -16.25 -2.31
CA LYS A 374 27.75 -17.25 -2.55
C LYS A 374 27.26 -18.68 -2.42
N ASP A 375 26.20 -18.90 -1.65
CA ASP A 375 25.63 -20.23 -1.36
C ASP A 375 24.08 -20.28 -1.52
N TYR A 376 23.55 -19.63 -2.59
CA TYR A 376 22.11 -19.65 -2.85
C TYR A 376 21.56 -21.06 -3.11
N GLN A 377 22.41 -22.00 -3.54
CA GLN A 377 22.03 -23.41 -3.70
C GLN A 377 21.58 -24.01 -2.36
N ARG A 378 22.28 -23.68 -1.26
CA ARG A 378 21.88 -24.09 0.09
C ARG A 378 20.50 -23.55 0.47
N VAL A 379 20.20 -22.29 0.11
CA VAL A 379 18.87 -21.68 0.35
C VAL A 379 17.79 -22.47 -0.38
N VAL A 380 18.00 -22.83 -1.65
CA VAL A 380 17.06 -23.66 -2.43
C VAL A 380 16.91 -25.05 -1.82
N GLN A 381 18.00 -25.70 -1.42
CA GLN A 381 17.97 -27.04 -0.78
C GLN A 381 17.23 -27.01 0.56
N MET A 382 17.43 -25.96 1.39
CA MET A 382 16.70 -25.77 2.64
C MET A 382 15.22 -25.54 2.38
N THR A 383 14.84 -24.80 1.35
CA THR A 383 13.45 -24.60 0.96
C THR A 383 12.80 -25.91 0.53
N HIS A 384 13.43 -26.70 -0.34
CA HIS A 384 12.93 -28.02 -0.71
C HIS A 384 12.84 -28.96 0.50
N THR A 385 13.74 -28.82 1.48
CA THR A 385 13.69 -29.59 2.72
C THR A 385 12.46 -29.23 3.55
N ALA A 386 12.15 -27.94 3.69
CA ALA A 386 10.94 -27.47 4.38
C ALA A 386 9.67 -28.00 3.68
N LEU A 387 9.58 -27.87 2.36
CA LEU A 387 8.47 -28.38 1.57
C LEU A 387 8.31 -29.92 1.71
N ALA A 388 9.41 -30.67 1.68
CA ALA A 388 9.39 -32.13 1.86
C ALA A 388 8.89 -32.52 3.27
N LYS A 389 9.28 -31.77 4.31
CA LYS A 389 8.79 -32.00 5.67
C LYS A 389 7.31 -31.68 5.79
N PHE A 390 6.85 -30.51 5.34
CA PHE A 390 5.44 -30.15 5.39
C PHE A 390 4.57 -31.15 4.62
N ARG A 391 5.04 -31.63 3.47
CA ARG A 391 4.38 -32.69 2.70
C ARG A 391 4.28 -34.00 3.46
N ALA A 392 5.35 -34.39 4.15
CA ALA A 392 5.40 -35.64 4.94
C ALA A 392 4.54 -35.57 6.22
N GLU A 393 4.46 -34.39 6.86
CA GLU A 393 3.62 -34.16 8.02
C GLU A 393 2.15 -34.04 7.65
N GLY A 394 1.86 -33.59 6.40
CA GLY A 394 0.51 -33.43 5.88
C GLY A 394 -0.18 -32.20 6.45
N ALA A 395 -1.37 -31.91 5.92
CA ALA A 395 -2.20 -30.81 6.40
C ALA A 395 -2.64 -31.05 7.84
N GLN A 396 -2.51 -30.03 8.69
CA GLN A 396 -2.87 -30.05 10.10
C GLN A 396 -4.13 -29.21 10.33
N GLU A 397 -5.20 -29.84 10.85
CA GLU A 397 -6.49 -29.16 11.07
C GLU A 397 -6.36 -27.97 12.04
N TRP A 398 -5.55 -28.10 13.10
CA TRP A 398 -5.36 -27.02 14.07
C TRP A 398 -4.74 -25.76 13.46
N VAL A 399 -3.86 -25.89 12.47
CA VAL A 399 -3.32 -24.71 11.73
C VAL A 399 -4.42 -24.04 10.93
N PHE A 400 -5.27 -24.82 10.28
CA PHE A 400 -6.43 -24.30 9.56
C PHE A 400 -7.41 -23.60 10.51
N ASP A 401 -7.70 -24.20 11.66
CA ASP A 401 -8.59 -23.63 12.67
C ASP A 401 -8.07 -22.30 13.21
N GLU A 402 -6.75 -22.17 13.40
CA GLU A 402 -6.10 -20.93 13.81
C GLU A 402 -6.25 -19.85 12.71
N LEU A 403 -5.96 -20.17 11.47
CA LEU A 403 -6.14 -19.26 10.32
C LEU A 403 -7.61 -18.86 10.16
N LYS A 404 -8.54 -19.81 10.37
CA LYS A 404 -9.97 -19.54 10.34
C LYS A 404 -10.39 -18.60 11.47
N GLN A 405 -9.93 -18.81 12.71
CA GLN A 405 -10.21 -17.92 13.83
C GLN A 405 -9.73 -16.50 13.56
N LEU A 406 -8.54 -16.33 13.00
CA LEU A 406 -8.00 -15.04 12.60
C LEU A 406 -8.85 -14.37 11.50
N SER A 407 -9.29 -15.15 10.52
CA SER A 407 -10.21 -14.69 9.48
C SER A 407 -11.54 -14.22 10.05
N ASP A 408 -12.15 -15.03 10.93
CA ASP A 408 -13.43 -14.71 11.56
C ASP A 408 -13.35 -13.43 12.40
N LEU A 409 -12.25 -13.25 13.18
CA LEU A 409 -12.00 -12.03 13.94
C LEU A 409 -11.84 -10.81 13.05
N ASN A 410 -11.04 -10.93 11.99
CA ASN A 410 -10.80 -9.83 11.05
C ASN A 410 -12.06 -9.43 10.29
N PHE A 411 -12.91 -10.38 9.91
CA PHE A 411 -14.19 -10.10 9.28
C PHE A 411 -15.18 -9.48 10.27
N ARG A 412 -15.30 -10.04 11.47
CA ARG A 412 -16.22 -9.55 12.51
C ARG A 412 -15.96 -8.10 12.90
N PHE A 413 -14.69 -7.69 12.96
CA PHE A 413 -14.28 -6.35 13.35
C PHE A 413 -13.64 -5.59 12.19
N GLN A 414 -14.17 -5.80 10.99
CA GLN A 414 -13.75 -5.05 9.81
C GLN A 414 -14.25 -3.61 9.91
N GLU A 415 -13.33 -2.67 9.99
CA GLU A 415 -13.62 -1.24 10.02
C GLU A 415 -13.77 -0.67 8.60
N LYS A 416 -14.35 0.53 8.50
CA LYS A 416 -14.45 1.26 7.23
C LYS A 416 -13.07 1.71 6.75
N GLY A 417 -12.88 1.79 5.46
CA GLY A 417 -11.70 2.34 4.80
C GLY A 417 -12.09 3.32 3.70
N GLU A 418 -11.10 3.76 2.92
CA GLU A 418 -11.33 4.70 1.82
C GLU A 418 -12.36 4.16 0.82
N PRO A 419 -13.46 4.90 0.54
CA PRO A 419 -14.53 4.44 -0.37
C PRO A 419 -14.01 4.00 -1.74
N ILE A 420 -13.11 4.78 -2.34
CA ILE A 420 -12.55 4.48 -3.66
C ILE A 420 -11.82 3.13 -3.71
N ARG A 421 -11.03 2.81 -2.68
CA ARG A 421 -10.31 1.54 -2.59
C ARG A 421 -11.25 0.38 -2.30
N TYR A 422 -12.28 0.65 -1.48
CA TYR A 422 -13.26 -0.36 -1.11
C TYR A 422 -14.08 -0.81 -2.31
N VAL A 423 -14.62 0.14 -3.11
CA VAL A 423 -15.40 -0.21 -4.31
C VAL A 423 -14.54 -0.86 -5.39
N SER A 424 -13.31 -0.36 -5.62
CA SER A 424 -12.39 -0.94 -6.61
C SER A 424 -12.03 -2.39 -6.25
N GLY A 425 -11.65 -2.66 -5.00
CA GLY A 425 -11.33 -4.02 -4.58
C GLY A 425 -12.52 -4.98 -4.60
N LEU A 426 -13.73 -4.49 -4.31
CA LEU A 426 -14.93 -5.33 -4.41
C LEU A 426 -15.28 -5.64 -5.87
N ALA A 427 -15.24 -4.66 -6.77
CA ALA A 427 -15.55 -4.86 -8.19
C ALA A 427 -14.63 -5.92 -8.82
N ASP A 428 -13.33 -5.86 -8.52
CA ASP A 428 -12.31 -6.85 -8.90
C ASP A 428 -12.71 -8.25 -8.42
N THR A 429 -12.89 -8.41 -7.10
CA THR A 429 -13.09 -9.73 -6.50
C THR A 429 -14.49 -10.32 -6.71
N MET A 430 -15.48 -9.55 -7.16
CA MET A 430 -16.83 -10.07 -7.47
C MET A 430 -16.85 -11.13 -8.59
N HIS A 431 -15.83 -11.19 -9.43
CA HIS A 431 -15.68 -12.23 -10.44
C HIS A 431 -15.31 -13.60 -9.84
N ASP A 432 -14.59 -13.61 -8.72
CA ASP A 432 -14.03 -14.82 -8.13
C ASP A 432 -14.93 -15.51 -7.10
N TYR A 433 -15.91 -14.77 -6.52
CA TYR A 433 -16.70 -15.28 -5.39
C TYR A 433 -18.19 -15.34 -5.69
N ASN A 434 -18.87 -16.26 -5.01
CA ASN A 434 -20.32 -16.27 -5.00
C ASN A 434 -20.88 -14.98 -4.40
N MET A 435 -22.04 -14.50 -4.86
CA MET A 435 -22.67 -13.26 -4.42
C MET A 435 -22.77 -13.14 -2.88
N ARG A 436 -23.09 -14.23 -2.20
CA ARG A 436 -23.11 -14.29 -0.73
C ARG A 436 -21.78 -13.86 -0.09
N ASP A 437 -20.67 -14.15 -0.75
CA ASP A 437 -19.31 -14.00 -0.21
C ASP A 437 -18.55 -12.81 -0.80
N TRP A 438 -19.17 -11.95 -1.60
CA TRP A 438 -18.53 -10.78 -2.20
C TRP A 438 -17.80 -9.88 -1.19
N LEU A 439 -18.36 -9.72 0.03
CA LEU A 439 -17.76 -8.87 1.06
C LEU A 439 -16.66 -9.56 1.89
N ARG A 440 -16.49 -10.87 1.76
CA ARG A 440 -15.60 -11.65 2.64
C ARG A 440 -14.74 -12.70 1.93
N GLY A 441 -15.07 -13.09 0.68
CA GLY A 441 -14.50 -14.24 -0.02
C GLY A 441 -12.97 -14.31 -0.01
N GLY A 442 -12.28 -13.19 -0.26
CA GLY A 442 -10.82 -13.15 -0.30
C GLY A 442 -10.11 -13.43 1.04
N ARG A 443 -10.82 -13.42 2.15
CA ARG A 443 -10.25 -13.60 3.50
C ARG A 443 -10.92 -14.69 4.32
N TYR A 444 -12.09 -15.13 3.93
CA TYR A 444 -12.92 -16.05 4.68
C TYR A 444 -12.47 -17.50 4.49
N LEU A 445 -12.39 -18.24 5.58
CA LEU A 445 -12.12 -19.68 5.59
C LEU A 445 -13.28 -20.39 6.28
N GLU A 446 -13.79 -21.45 5.69
CA GLU A 446 -14.94 -22.17 6.23
C GLU A 446 -14.68 -23.68 6.36
N THR A 447 -14.10 -24.29 5.34
CA THR A 447 -14.05 -25.76 5.20
C THR A 447 -12.60 -26.24 5.18
N TYR A 448 -12.22 -27.06 6.15
CA TYR A 448 -10.95 -27.77 6.11
C TYR A 448 -11.01 -28.92 5.11
N ASP A 449 -10.13 -28.92 4.12
CA ASP A 449 -9.92 -30.04 3.20
C ASP A 449 -8.43 -30.39 3.09
N ALA A 450 -8.06 -31.45 3.81
CA ALA A 450 -6.68 -31.92 3.82
C ALA A 450 -6.18 -32.37 2.45
N ASN A 451 -7.07 -32.87 1.58
CA ASN A 451 -6.66 -33.34 0.26
C ASN A 451 -6.30 -32.19 -0.68
N LEU A 452 -7.06 -31.07 -0.65
CA LEU A 452 -6.73 -29.87 -1.43
C LEU A 452 -5.41 -29.25 -1.00
N ILE A 453 -5.16 -29.19 0.31
CA ILE A 453 -3.90 -28.67 0.85
C ILE A 453 -2.75 -29.59 0.46
N GLN A 454 -2.92 -30.90 0.59
CA GLN A 454 -1.91 -31.89 0.22
C GLN A 454 -1.60 -31.85 -1.29
N ASP A 455 -2.60 -31.71 -2.12
CA ASP A 455 -2.47 -31.61 -3.57
C ASP A 455 -1.57 -30.42 -3.98
N LEU A 456 -1.75 -29.26 -3.33
CA LEU A 456 -0.85 -28.13 -3.53
C LEU A 456 0.58 -28.44 -3.05
N LEU A 457 0.74 -28.98 -1.83
CA LEU A 457 2.05 -29.38 -1.31
C LEU A 457 2.75 -30.37 -2.24
N ASP A 458 2.01 -31.32 -2.82
CA ASP A 458 2.53 -32.34 -3.74
C ASP A 458 2.98 -31.74 -5.10
N SER A 459 2.47 -30.58 -5.48
CA SER A 459 2.88 -29.86 -6.71
C SER A 459 4.19 -29.08 -6.55
N LEU A 460 4.58 -28.73 -5.31
CA LEU A 460 5.78 -27.93 -5.02
C LEU A 460 7.04 -28.82 -4.92
N THR A 461 7.45 -29.41 -6.04
CA THR A 461 8.53 -30.43 -6.10
C THR A 461 9.79 -29.90 -6.80
N PRO A 462 10.96 -30.55 -6.57
CA PRO A 462 12.19 -30.20 -7.25
C PRO A 462 12.12 -30.28 -8.80
N ASP A 463 11.27 -31.14 -9.33
CA ASP A 463 11.12 -31.31 -10.79
C ASP A 463 10.16 -30.26 -11.42
N ASN A 464 9.36 -29.57 -10.59
CA ASN A 464 8.34 -28.59 -11.01
C ASN A 464 8.73 -27.17 -10.59
N VAL A 465 10.00 -26.76 -10.75
CA VAL A 465 10.48 -25.46 -10.27
C VAL A 465 11.30 -24.71 -11.31
N LEU A 466 11.01 -23.41 -11.44
CA LEU A 466 11.89 -22.40 -12.03
C LEU A 466 12.56 -21.62 -10.89
N VAL A 467 13.89 -21.63 -10.84
CA VAL A 467 14.66 -20.92 -9.81
C VAL A 467 15.32 -19.70 -10.41
N THR A 468 14.82 -18.51 -10.10
CA THR A 468 15.43 -17.24 -10.49
C THR A 468 16.43 -16.81 -9.45
N VAL A 469 17.65 -16.47 -9.87
CA VAL A 469 18.72 -15.95 -9.01
C VAL A 469 19.13 -14.58 -9.54
N SER A 470 19.07 -13.57 -8.70
CA SER A 470 19.39 -12.19 -9.08
C SER A 470 20.38 -11.57 -8.11
N TYR A 471 21.51 -11.07 -8.62
CA TYR A 471 22.48 -10.24 -7.89
C TYR A 471 23.41 -9.52 -8.88
N PRO A 472 23.99 -8.35 -8.51
CA PRO A 472 24.90 -7.61 -9.39
C PRO A 472 26.13 -8.44 -9.81
N GLY A 473 26.43 -8.44 -11.10
CA GLY A 473 27.57 -9.18 -11.67
C GLY A 473 27.34 -10.67 -11.87
N ILE A 474 26.09 -11.13 -11.83
CA ILE A 474 25.74 -12.52 -12.17
C ILE A 474 26.04 -12.79 -13.66
N GLU A 475 26.61 -13.96 -13.97
CA GLU A 475 26.92 -14.31 -15.37
C GLU A 475 25.65 -14.51 -16.18
N THR A 476 25.54 -13.78 -17.30
CA THR A 476 24.41 -13.79 -18.23
C THR A 476 24.92 -13.96 -19.67
N ASN A 477 24.06 -14.35 -20.61
CA ASN A 477 24.46 -14.62 -21.99
C ASN A 477 23.44 -14.19 -23.05
N THR A 478 22.31 -13.63 -22.65
CA THR A 478 21.27 -13.16 -23.57
C THR A 478 20.52 -11.97 -22.96
N LEU A 479 19.67 -11.31 -23.74
CA LEU A 479 18.85 -10.18 -23.34
C LEU A 479 17.37 -10.50 -23.55
N SER A 480 16.52 -10.05 -22.64
CA SER A 480 15.08 -10.12 -22.85
C SER A 480 14.60 -9.10 -23.90
N PRO A 481 13.44 -9.33 -24.57
CA PRO A 481 13.08 -8.60 -25.79
C PRO A 481 12.66 -7.14 -25.55
N TYR A 482 11.99 -6.83 -24.43
CA TYR A 482 11.41 -5.50 -24.20
C TYR A 482 12.25 -4.63 -23.29
N TYR A 483 12.76 -5.17 -22.19
CA TYR A 483 13.53 -4.41 -21.20
C TYR A 483 15.04 -4.64 -21.33
N GLU A 484 15.48 -5.38 -22.34
CA GLU A 484 16.89 -5.68 -22.58
C GLU A 484 17.62 -6.18 -21.32
N THR A 485 16.90 -7.00 -20.51
CA THR A 485 17.40 -7.52 -19.25
C THR A 485 18.40 -8.64 -19.53
N PRO A 486 19.67 -8.52 -19.06
CA PRO A 486 20.62 -9.62 -19.20
C PRO A 486 20.18 -10.82 -18.35
N TYR A 487 20.12 -11.99 -18.96
CA TYR A 487 19.79 -13.24 -18.27
C TYR A 487 20.51 -14.45 -18.88
N ALA A 488 20.46 -15.57 -18.15
CA ALA A 488 20.93 -16.87 -18.66
C ALA A 488 20.10 -18.00 -18.06
N VAL A 489 19.86 -19.05 -18.85
CA VAL A 489 19.11 -20.24 -18.43
C VAL A 489 20.03 -21.45 -18.39
N THR A 490 19.98 -22.19 -17.27
CA THR A 490 20.74 -23.43 -17.09
C THR A 490 19.89 -24.46 -16.33
N SER A 491 20.29 -25.73 -16.32
CA SER A 491 19.60 -26.74 -15.52
C SER A 491 19.81 -26.52 -14.02
N ALA A 492 18.77 -26.79 -13.22
CA ALA A 492 18.82 -26.78 -11.77
C ALA A 492 18.78 -28.20 -11.13
N ALA A 493 18.77 -29.28 -11.94
CA ALA A 493 18.51 -30.63 -11.49
C ALA A 493 19.50 -31.14 -10.43
N ASP A 494 20.77 -30.72 -10.47
CA ASP A 494 21.82 -31.25 -9.59
C ASP A 494 21.72 -30.76 -8.14
N TRP A 495 21.11 -29.60 -7.88
CA TRP A 495 21.05 -28.97 -6.56
C TRP A 495 19.63 -28.54 -6.13
N SER A 496 18.64 -28.67 -7.00
CA SER A 496 17.24 -28.43 -6.69
C SER A 496 16.63 -29.64 -5.97
N VAL A 497 17.21 -30.05 -4.87
CA VAL A 497 16.83 -31.25 -4.09
C VAL A 497 16.90 -30.95 -2.59
N PRO A 498 16.14 -31.68 -1.73
CA PRO A 498 16.26 -31.53 -0.28
C PRO A 498 17.66 -31.86 0.25
N LEU A 499 17.99 -31.26 1.41
CA LEU A 499 19.21 -31.58 2.16
C LEU A 499 19.24 -33.06 2.59
N ALA A 500 20.44 -33.57 2.86
CA ALA A 500 20.63 -34.88 3.46
C ALA A 500 19.97 -34.95 4.87
N GLN A 501 19.43 -36.12 5.25
CA GLN A 501 18.67 -36.28 6.50
C GLN A 501 19.49 -36.03 7.78
N ASP A 502 20.80 -36.13 7.72
CA ASP A 502 21.72 -35.84 8.83
C ASP A 502 22.17 -34.36 8.91
N ASP A 503 21.70 -33.51 7.98
CA ASP A 503 21.97 -32.07 8.04
C ASP A 503 21.24 -31.41 9.23
N PRO A 504 21.94 -30.61 10.06
CA PRO A 504 21.33 -29.98 11.24
C PRO A 504 20.09 -29.14 10.93
N ALA A 505 20.05 -28.46 9.78
CA ALA A 505 18.90 -27.66 9.36
C ALA A 505 17.62 -28.49 9.20
N VAL A 506 17.75 -29.77 8.80
CA VAL A 506 16.60 -30.67 8.67
C VAL A 506 15.86 -30.84 10.01
N ALA A 507 16.59 -30.96 11.11
CA ALA A 507 15.98 -31.15 12.45
C ALA A 507 15.38 -29.81 12.96
N ALA A 508 15.97 -28.66 12.58
CA ALA A 508 15.60 -27.35 13.09
C ALA A 508 14.32 -26.78 12.42
N ILE A 509 14.08 -27.09 11.15
CA ILE A 509 12.84 -26.68 10.45
C ILE A 509 11.68 -27.56 10.94
N ALA A 510 10.58 -26.94 11.40
CA ALA A 510 9.39 -27.63 11.90
C ALA A 510 8.12 -26.80 11.66
N MET A 511 6.96 -27.43 11.83
CA MET A 511 5.67 -26.73 11.85
C MET A 511 5.67 -25.57 12.87
N PRO A 512 4.94 -24.48 12.61
CA PRO A 512 4.81 -23.37 13.56
C PRO A 512 4.20 -23.86 14.89
N ALA A 513 4.47 -23.14 15.96
CA ALA A 513 3.78 -23.35 17.23
C ALA A 513 2.45 -22.55 17.26
N PRO A 514 1.45 -22.97 18.06
CA PRO A 514 0.22 -22.22 18.24
C PRO A 514 0.48 -20.78 18.65
N ASN A 515 -0.29 -19.85 18.07
CA ASN A 515 -0.06 -18.41 18.24
C ASN A 515 -0.66 -17.88 19.54
N ARG A 516 0.19 -17.57 20.51
CA ARG A 516 -0.19 -17.06 21.85
C ARG A 516 -0.73 -15.64 21.87
N PHE A 517 -0.63 -14.88 20.78
CA PHE A 517 -1.09 -13.50 20.68
C PHE A 517 -2.52 -13.38 20.14
N ILE A 518 -3.14 -14.46 19.72
CA ILE A 518 -4.54 -14.42 19.31
C ILE A 518 -5.39 -13.93 20.48
N ALA A 519 -6.21 -12.90 20.22
CA ALA A 519 -7.06 -12.32 21.24
C ALA A 519 -8.09 -13.33 21.77
N GLU A 520 -8.11 -13.55 23.07
CA GLU A 520 -9.07 -14.38 23.78
C GLU A 520 -10.29 -13.58 24.23
N ARG A 521 -10.06 -12.28 24.53
CA ARG A 521 -11.10 -11.32 24.94
C ARG A 521 -11.24 -10.27 23.85
N VAL A 522 -12.41 -10.25 23.27
CA VAL A 522 -12.79 -9.34 22.19
C VAL A 522 -14.07 -8.55 22.53
N ASP A 523 -14.28 -8.35 23.82
CA ASP A 523 -15.39 -7.55 24.31
C ASP A 523 -15.07 -6.06 24.10
N VAL A 524 -16.03 -5.33 23.57
CA VAL A 524 -15.99 -3.88 23.51
C VAL A 524 -16.49 -3.34 24.86
N VAL A 525 -15.70 -2.46 25.45
CA VAL A 525 -16.05 -1.85 26.73
C VAL A 525 -17.16 -0.83 26.50
N ASP A 526 -18.26 -0.97 27.24
CA ASP A 526 -19.41 -0.04 27.22
C ASP A 526 -19.27 0.98 28.36
N GLU A 527 -18.34 1.91 28.23
CA GLU A 527 -18.14 3.05 29.10
C GLU A 527 -18.23 4.35 28.31
N GLU A 528 -18.87 5.37 28.84
CA GLU A 528 -18.88 6.70 28.21
C GLU A 528 -17.49 7.33 28.30
N ALA A 529 -16.98 7.85 27.19
CA ALA A 529 -15.74 8.61 27.19
C ALA A 529 -15.90 9.91 27.98
N GLU A 530 -14.97 10.20 28.88
CA GLU A 530 -14.99 11.46 29.66
C GLU A 530 -14.75 12.70 28.78
N SER A 531 -14.13 12.51 27.62
CA SER A 531 -13.78 13.57 26.67
C SER A 531 -13.77 13.03 25.23
N VAL A 532 -14.09 13.89 24.28
CA VAL A 532 -14.01 13.60 22.85
C VAL A 532 -12.57 13.70 22.29
N VAL A 533 -11.62 14.13 23.11
CA VAL A 533 -10.18 14.20 22.79
C VAL A 533 -9.36 13.65 23.97
N PRO A 534 -8.11 13.19 23.72
CA PRO A 534 -7.26 12.70 24.80
C PRO A 534 -7.03 13.73 25.89
N THR A 535 -7.04 13.26 27.14
CA THR A 535 -6.72 14.08 28.32
C THR A 535 -5.44 13.59 28.98
N LEU A 536 -4.61 14.52 29.45
CA LEU A 536 -3.42 14.20 30.23
C LEU A 536 -3.82 13.62 31.58
N LYS A 537 -3.54 12.37 31.84
CA LYS A 537 -3.95 11.65 33.07
C LYS A 537 -2.82 11.47 34.05
N ASP A 538 -1.59 11.31 33.63
CA ASP A 538 -0.47 11.01 34.51
C ASP A 538 0.86 11.54 33.91
N THR A 539 1.75 12.01 34.76
CA THR A 539 3.10 12.47 34.43
C THR A 539 4.17 11.89 35.37
N SER A 540 3.82 10.87 36.16
CA SER A 540 4.71 10.30 37.18
C SER A 540 5.89 9.53 36.58
N VAL A 541 5.67 8.83 35.48
CA VAL A 541 6.69 8.08 34.71
C VAL A 541 6.75 8.60 33.29
N ALA A 542 5.63 8.71 32.65
CA ALA A 542 5.47 9.20 31.28
C ALA A 542 4.35 10.24 31.22
N GLU A 543 4.44 11.20 30.33
CA GLU A 543 3.35 12.11 29.96
C GLU A 543 2.28 11.30 29.22
N LEU A 544 1.27 10.80 29.95
CA LEU A 544 0.29 9.86 29.42
C LEU A 544 -1.03 10.56 29.08
N TRP A 545 -1.35 10.57 27.80
CA TRP A 545 -2.60 11.03 27.22
C TRP A 545 -3.52 9.84 26.99
N PHE A 546 -4.75 9.93 27.50
CA PHE A 546 -5.73 8.84 27.50
C PHE A 546 -7.07 9.29 26.92
N GLN A 547 -7.65 8.43 26.07
CA GLN A 547 -9.04 8.53 25.63
C GLN A 547 -9.61 7.13 25.38
N HIS A 548 -10.76 6.84 26.01
CA HIS A 548 -11.58 5.69 25.65
C HIS A 548 -12.32 5.97 24.35
N ASP A 549 -12.37 4.97 23.43
CA ASP A 549 -13.10 5.06 22.17
C ASP A 549 -14.56 4.65 22.32
N ASN A 550 -15.48 5.53 21.89
CA ASN A 550 -16.92 5.25 21.78
C ASN A 550 -17.44 5.40 20.34
N GLU A 551 -16.56 5.63 19.38
CA GLU A 551 -16.95 5.92 18.00
C GLU A 551 -16.92 4.66 17.15
N PHE A 552 -15.81 3.92 17.16
CA PHE A 552 -15.59 2.79 16.27
C PHE A 552 -16.08 1.46 16.84
N ASN A 553 -16.20 1.34 18.16
CA ASN A 553 -16.75 0.17 18.86
C ASN A 553 -16.05 -1.15 18.46
N VAL A 554 -14.74 -1.14 18.41
CA VAL A 554 -13.91 -2.32 18.11
C VAL A 554 -13.04 -2.68 19.32
N PRO A 555 -12.73 -3.99 19.55
CA PRO A 555 -11.86 -4.42 20.64
C PRO A 555 -10.38 -4.15 20.33
N ARG A 556 -10.09 -2.96 19.87
CA ARG A 556 -8.77 -2.52 19.43
C ARG A 556 -8.32 -1.27 20.15
N GLY A 557 -7.03 -0.96 20.04
CA GLY A 557 -6.48 0.27 20.56
C GLY A 557 -5.11 0.58 19.99
N ALA A 558 -4.67 1.80 20.24
CA ALA A 558 -3.36 2.35 19.93
C ALA A 558 -2.64 2.70 21.23
N LEU A 559 -1.50 2.04 21.48
CA LEU A 559 -0.57 2.32 22.57
C LEU A 559 0.72 2.78 21.91
N TYR A 560 0.90 4.10 21.81
CA TYR A 560 2.05 4.73 21.18
C TYR A 560 2.92 5.40 22.23
N VAL A 561 4.22 5.17 22.17
CA VAL A 561 5.21 5.73 23.10
C VAL A 561 6.28 6.46 22.33
N ASN A 562 6.49 7.73 22.64
CA ASN A 562 7.59 8.53 22.12
C ASN A 562 8.64 8.72 23.21
N PHE A 563 9.79 8.13 23.06
CA PHE A 563 10.96 8.32 23.94
C PHE A 563 11.76 9.52 23.43
N ARG A 564 11.42 10.71 23.93
CA ARG A 564 12.01 11.98 23.49
C ARG A 564 13.38 12.18 24.15
N SER A 565 14.37 12.62 23.35
CA SER A 565 15.72 12.92 23.82
C SER A 565 16.39 13.92 22.88
N ASP A 566 17.29 14.76 23.40
CA ASP A 566 18.11 15.67 22.64
C ASP A 566 19.23 14.98 21.86
N LEU A 567 19.54 13.72 22.18
CA LEU A 567 20.66 13.00 21.63
C LEU A 567 20.53 12.73 20.11
N VAL A 568 19.31 12.53 19.61
CA VAL A 568 19.06 12.05 18.24
C VAL A 568 19.55 13.04 17.19
N ALA A 569 19.29 14.32 17.35
CA ALA A 569 19.62 15.35 16.34
C ALA A 569 21.04 15.93 16.46
N GLN A 570 21.90 15.40 17.33
CA GLN A 570 23.21 15.99 17.63
C GLN A 570 24.25 15.78 16.53
N SER A 571 24.26 14.62 15.89
CA SER A 571 25.25 14.32 14.84
C SER A 571 24.79 13.18 13.91
N PRO A 572 25.36 13.08 12.69
CA PRO A 572 25.10 11.94 11.81
C PRO A 572 25.44 10.59 12.47
N MET A 573 26.52 10.57 13.29
CA MET A 573 26.97 9.37 14.00
C MET A 573 25.91 8.86 14.98
N THR A 574 25.39 9.75 15.83
CA THR A 574 24.38 9.41 16.83
C THR A 574 23.07 9.00 16.18
N ASP A 575 22.69 9.74 15.16
CA ASP A 575 21.49 9.51 14.38
C ASP A 575 21.49 8.13 13.71
N THR A 576 22.57 7.82 12.98
CA THR A 576 22.76 6.53 12.29
C THR A 576 22.91 5.36 13.27
N ALA A 577 23.56 5.59 14.43
CA ALA A 577 23.66 4.56 15.46
C ALA A 577 22.28 4.19 16.04
N LEU A 578 21.43 5.18 16.30
CA LEU A 578 20.06 4.93 16.78
C LEU A 578 19.18 4.31 15.70
N GLU A 579 19.40 4.61 14.43
CA GLU A 579 18.72 3.93 13.32
C GLU A 579 19.12 2.45 13.25
N LEU A 580 20.43 2.13 13.32
CA LEU A 580 20.89 0.74 13.40
C LEU A 580 20.38 0.03 14.66
N TYR A 581 20.31 0.73 15.78
CA TYR A 581 19.74 0.20 17.02
C TYR A 581 18.27 -0.18 16.83
N THR A 582 17.43 0.68 16.25
CA THR A 582 16.00 0.35 16.02
C THR A 582 15.85 -0.81 15.06
N ALA A 583 16.70 -0.94 14.05
CA ALA A 583 16.70 -2.07 13.13
C ALA A 583 17.09 -3.38 13.84
N LEU A 584 18.09 -3.35 14.72
CA LEU A 584 18.49 -4.51 15.54
C LEU A 584 17.39 -4.95 16.52
N VAL A 585 16.71 -3.97 17.12
CA VAL A 585 15.53 -4.26 17.97
C VAL A 585 14.43 -4.93 17.17
N SER A 586 14.11 -4.40 15.99
CA SER A 586 13.09 -4.96 15.11
C SER A 586 13.44 -6.37 14.65
N ASP A 587 14.69 -6.61 14.24
CA ASP A 587 15.17 -7.94 13.84
C ASP A 587 15.08 -8.95 14.99
N LYS A 588 15.48 -8.57 16.19
CA LYS A 588 15.40 -9.46 17.35
C LYS A 588 13.98 -9.68 17.83
N ALA A 589 13.16 -8.64 17.79
CA ALA A 589 11.74 -8.74 18.15
C ALA A 589 10.94 -9.63 17.18
N ASN A 590 11.39 -9.81 15.95
CA ASN A 590 10.71 -10.63 14.95
C ASN A 590 10.47 -12.07 15.43
N ASP A 591 11.30 -12.60 16.32
CA ASP A 591 11.11 -13.91 16.95
C ASP A 591 9.68 -14.10 17.56
N PHE A 592 9.03 -13.02 17.99
CA PHE A 592 7.69 -13.03 18.57
C PHE A 592 6.72 -12.01 17.93
N ALA A 593 7.22 -10.90 17.40
CA ALA A 593 6.40 -9.84 16.82
C ALA A 593 5.67 -10.32 15.54
N TYR A 594 6.26 -11.24 14.79
CA TYR A 594 5.59 -11.87 13.66
C TYR A 594 4.32 -12.63 14.06
N ALA A 595 4.37 -13.42 15.14
CA ALA A 595 3.19 -14.11 15.66
C ALA A 595 2.13 -13.09 16.14
N ALA A 596 2.55 -11.98 16.77
CA ALA A 596 1.65 -10.90 17.15
C ALA A 596 0.99 -10.24 15.92
N GLN A 597 1.76 -9.98 14.86
CA GLN A 597 1.25 -9.41 13.60
C GLN A 597 0.21 -10.31 12.94
N LEU A 598 0.45 -11.62 12.88
CA LEU A 598 -0.54 -12.58 12.38
C LEU A 598 -1.83 -12.53 13.19
N ALA A 599 -1.74 -12.30 14.51
CA ALA A 599 -2.88 -12.14 15.41
C ALA A 599 -3.56 -10.76 15.37
N GLY A 600 -3.20 -9.90 14.42
CA GLY A 600 -3.75 -8.54 14.29
C GLY A 600 -3.20 -7.54 15.29
N LEU A 601 -2.02 -7.81 15.88
CA LEU A 601 -1.26 -6.92 16.74
C LEU A 601 -0.02 -6.44 16.00
N ASN A 602 -0.01 -5.17 15.58
CA ASN A 602 1.14 -4.59 14.91
C ASN A 602 2.05 -3.86 15.88
N SER A 603 3.34 -3.93 15.63
CA SER A 603 4.32 -3.13 16.36
C SER A 603 5.35 -2.54 15.41
N SER A 604 5.83 -1.34 15.73
CA SER A 604 6.93 -0.71 15.01
C SER A 604 7.77 0.13 15.95
N ILE A 605 9.08 0.11 15.72
CA ILE A 605 10.01 1.04 16.37
C ILE A 605 10.75 1.80 15.28
N TYR A 606 10.84 3.12 15.41
CA TYR A 606 11.53 3.96 14.44
C TYR A 606 12.10 5.21 15.09
N ARG A 607 13.16 5.73 14.50
CA ARG A 607 13.78 6.98 14.87
C ARG A 607 13.08 8.17 14.17
N HIS A 608 13.00 9.28 14.86
CA HIS A 608 12.58 10.58 14.31
C HIS A 608 13.41 11.73 14.93
N GLY A 609 13.24 12.96 14.47
CA GLY A 609 14.06 14.10 14.85
C GLY A 609 14.12 14.47 16.34
N ARG A 610 13.28 13.87 17.19
CA ARG A 610 13.20 14.14 18.63
C ARG A 610 13.34 12.89 19.51
N GLY A 611 13.57 11.72 18.96
CA GLY A 611 13.68 10.50 19.74
C GLY A 611 13.38 9.22 18.97
N LEU A 612 12.94 8.23 19.72
CA LEU A 612 12.46 6.95 19.18
C LEU A 612 10.99 6.77 19.51
N SER A 613 10.19 6.35 18.51
CA SER A 613 8.81 5.96 18.75
C SER A 613 8.67 4.45 18.73
N LEU A 614 7.92 3.93 19.69
CA LEU A 614 7.41 2.56 19.73
C LEU A 614 5.90 2.62 19.61
N ARG A 615 5.33 1.97 18.59
CA ARG A 615 3.90 1.86 18.39
C ARG A 615 3.46 0.42 18.55
N VAL A 616 2.37 0.21 19.26
CA VAL A 616 1.67 -1.08 19.34
C VAL A 616 0.20 -0.79 19.10
N ASN A 617 -0.41 -1.43 18.10
CA ASN A 617 -1.82 -1.25 17.76
C ASN A 617 -2.48 -2.56 17.32
N GLY A 618 -3.80 -2.60 17.33
CA GLY A 618 -4.60 -3.77 17.00
C GLY A 618 -5.43 -4.25 18.20
N TYR A 619 -5.72 -5.56 18.32
CA TYR A 619 -6.52 -6.11 19.41
C TYR A 619 -5.88 -5.83 20.79
N ASN A 620 -6.61 -5.15 21.69
CA ASN A 620 -6.04 -4.62 22.94
C ASN A 620 -5.70 -5.71 23.98
N ASP A 621 -6.29 -6.92 23.89
CA ASP A 621 -6.12 -7.99 24.89
C ASP A 621 -4.65 -8.37 25.18
N LYS A 622 -3.83 -8.44 24.14
CA LYS A 622 -2.42 -8.90 24.26
C LYS A 622 -1.38 -7.78 24.08
N GLN A 623 -1.79 -6.52 23.95
CA GLN A 623 -0.87 -5.41 23.66
C GLN A 623 0.16 -5.17 24.75
N LEU A 624 -0.23 -5.23 26.03
CA LEU A 624 0.71 -5.04 27.13
C LEU A 624 1.71 -6.20 27.27
N VAL A 625 1.35 -7.40 26.81
CA VAL A 625 2.28 -8.52 26.73
C VAL A 625 3.34 -8.23 25.66
N LEU A 626 2.90 -7.83 24.46
CA LEU A 626 3.79 -7.46 23.37
C LEU A 626 4.69 -6.28 23.75
N LEU A 627 4.12 -5.22 24.35
CA LEU A 627 4.87 -4.07 24.83
C LEU A 627 6.00 -4.49 25.79
N SER A 628 5.70 -5.35 26.75
CA SER A 628 6.69 -5.79 27.75
C SER A 628 7.84 -6.56 27.10
N GLU A 629 7.56 -7.41 26.11
CA GLU A 629 8.61 -8.15 25.39
C GLU A 629 9.48 -7.22 24.53
N LEU A 630 8.86 -6.25 23.85
CA LEU A 630 9.60 -5.23 23.08
C LEU A 630 10.53 -4.40 23.99
N LEU A 631 10.02 -3.91 25.12
CA LEU A 631 10.81 -3.14 26.07
C LEU A 631 11.98 -3.94 26.65
N ASN A 632 11.82 -5.26 26.85
CA ASN A 632 12.92 -6.12 27.29
C ASN A 632 14.01 -6.21 26.21
N VAL A 633 13.65 -6.42 24.94
CA VAL A 633 14.65 -6.44 23.84
C VAL A 633 15.36 -5.11 23.73
N MET A 634 14.63 -4.00 23.89
CA MET A 634 15.18 -2.65 23.84
C MET A 634 16.20 -2.39 24.96
N THR A 635 15.99 -2.89 26.16
CA THR A 635 16.88 -2.64 27.31
C THR A 635 18.00 -3.66 27.44
N ASP A 636 17.74 -4.94 27.17
CA ASP A 636 18.70 -6.02 27.33
C ASP A 636 19.69 -6.09 26.16
N MET A 637 19.31 -5.55 24.99
CA MET A 637 20.13 -5.48 23.75
C MET A 637 20.86 -6.80 23.42
N PRO A 638 20.13 -7.92 23.24
CA PRO A 638 20.71 -9.23 22.99
C PRO A 638 21.14 -9.37 21.51
N PHE A 639 21.95 -8.43 21.02
CA PHE A 639 22.32 -8.34 19.62
C PHE A 639 23.61 -9.10 19.33
N GLU A 640 23.63 -9.79 18.20
CA GLU A 640 24.75 -10.57 17.71
C GLU A 640 25.55 -9.80 16.64
N GLU A 641 26.88 -9.92 16.66
CA GLU A 641 27.77 -9.24 15.72
C GLU A 641 27.49 -9.59 14.26
N ALA A 642 27.14 -10.84 13.98
CA ALA A 642 26.81 -11.28 12.62
C ALA A 642 25.54 -10.58 12.10
N ARG A 643 24.49 -10.46 12.93
CA ARG A 643 23.24 -9.76 12.57
C ARG A 643 23.47 -8.27 12.40
N PHE A 644 24.23 -7.65 13.29
CA PHE A 644 24.64 -6.25 13.16
C PHE A 644 25.34 -5.98 11.82
N ASN A 645 26.29 -6.81 11.44
CA ASN A 645 27.02 -6.63 10.19
C ASN A 645 26.10 -6.78 8.96
N ASN A 646 25.14 -7.71 8.97
CA ASN A 646 24.18 -7.86 7.89
C ASN A 646 23.26 -6.64 7.79
N ILE A 647 22.68 -6.17 8.91
CA ILE A 647 21.78 -5.00 8.94
C ILE A 647 22.55 -3.73 8.50
N LYS A 648 23.78 -3.57 8.96
CA LYS A 648 24.63 -2.46 8.54
C LYS A 648 24.91 -2.49 7.03
N ALA A 649 25.26 -3.65 6.48
CA ALA A 649 25.48 -3.84 5.06
C ALA A 649 24.20 -3.57 4.24
N GLU A 650 23.04 -4.03 4.73
CA GLU A 650 21.74 -3.74 4.12
C GLU A 650 21.46 -2.23 4.10
N ARG A 651 21.72 -1.53 5.21
CA ARG A 651 21.52 -0.09 5.27
C ARG A 651 22.41 0.68 4.28
N ILE A 652 23.67 0.27 4.12
CA ILE A 652 24.58 0.83 3.11
C ILE A 652 23.99 0.63 1.71
N ARG A 653 23.56 -0.60 1.37
CA ARG A 653 22.92 -0.89 0.07
C ARG A 653 21.66 -0.06 -0.17
N GLN A 654 20.83 0.14 0.85
CA GLN A 654 19.62 0.96 0.71
C GLN A 654 19.96 2.42 0.36
N ILE A 655 21.02 2.97 0.93
CA ILE A 655 21.50 4.32 0.58
C ILE A 655 22.05 4.32 -0.86
N GLU A 656 22.90 3.37 -1.21
CA GLU A 656 23.47 3.25 -2.55
C GLU A 656 22.38 3.06 -3.63
N ASN A 657 21.34 2.26 -3.34
CA ASN A 657 20.21 2.03 -4.24
C ASN A 657 19.34 3.27 -4.46
N LYS A 658 19.47 4.34 -3.66
CA LYS A 658 18.77 5.61 -3.94
C LYS A 658 19.14 6.19 -5.29
N ALA A 659 20.35 5.96 -5.77
CA ALA A 659 20.81 6.40 -7.09
C ALA A 659 20.01 5.73 -8.25
N ALA A 660 19.45 4.54 -8.02
CA ALA A 660 18.60 3.85 -8.98
C ALA A 660 17.11 4.30 -8.94
N GLN A 661 16.72 5.11 -7.95
CA GLN A 661 15.35 5.63 -7.85
C GLN A 661 15.06 6.64 -8.97
N ARG A 662 13.76 6.87 -9.20
CA ARG A 662 13.31 7.88 -10.17
C ARG A 662 13.90 9.26 -9.80
N PRO A 663 14.38 10.04 -10.79
CA PRO A 663 14.95 11.36 -10.56
C PRO A 663 14.06 12.29 -9.71
N ALA A 664 12.74 12.28 -9.96
CA ALA A 664 11.80 13.07 -9.16
C ALA A 664 11.85 12.73 -7.66
N SER A 665 11.98 11.44 -7.31
CA SER A 665 12.09 11.00 -5.90
C SER A 665 13.41 11.45 -5.26
N GLN A 666 14.52 11.38 -6.01
CA GLN A 666 15.83 11.84 -5.55
C GLN A 666 15.84 13.36 -5.28
N ILE A 667 15.24 14.14 -6.20
CA ILE A 667 15.11 15.60 -6.06
C ILE A 667 14.23 15.98 -4.86
N MET A 668 13.13 15.25 -4.62
CA MET A 668 12.30 15.47 -3.42
C MET A 668 13.03 15.08 -2.12
N GLY A 669 13.90 14.09 -2.17
CA GLY A 669 14.81 13.75 -1.08
C GLY A 669 15.77 14.88 -0.76
N ALA A 670 16.45 15.44 -1.77
CA ALA A 670 17.36 16.57 -1.63
C ALA A 670 16.64 17.84 -1.12
N LEU A 671 15.40 18.09 -1.57
CA LEU A 671 14.57 19.19 -1.07
C LEU A 671 14.26 19.01 0.43
N ARG A 672 13.83 17.81 0.84
CA ARG A 672 13.55 17.51 2.25
C ARG A 672 14.80 17.69 3.11
N GLU A 673 15.92 17.19 2.66
CA GLU A 673 17.21 17.33 3.35
C GLU A 673 17.61 18.81 3.49
N ALA A 674 17.47 19.61 2.43
CA ALA A 674 17.81 21.05 2.46
C ALA A 674 16.93 21.85 3.43
N LEU A 675 15.71 21.39 3.69
CA LEU A 675 14.78 22.08 4.59
C LEU A 675 14.85 21.62 6.04
N ASN A 676 15.17 20.35 6.30
CA ASN A 676 15.09 19.78 7.64
C ASN A 676 16.49 19.59 8.25
N HIS A 677 16.77 20.29 9.35
CA HIS A 677 18.07 20.20 10.07
C HIS A 677 18.27 18.91 10.85
N SER A 678 17.24 18.10 11.05
CA SER A 678 17.34 16.75 11.63
C SER A 678 17.60 15.66 10.57
N SER A 679 17.80 16.03 9.30
CA SER A 679 18.15 15.11 8.21
C SER A 679 19.63 15.26 7.87
N TRP A 680 20.27 14.15 7.59
CA TRP A 680 21.69 14.07 7.23
C TRP A 680 21.84 13.56 5.79
N SER A 681 22.89 13.99 5.08
CA SER A 681 23.17 13.54 3.73
C SER A 681 23.52 12.06 3.67
N ASP A 682 23.31 11.46 2.49
CA ASP A 682 23.68 10.07 2.26
C ASP A 682 25.19 9.83 2.52
N ASP A 683 26.05 10.77 2.13
CA ASP A 683 27.50 10.71 2.38
C ASP A 683 27.82 10.74 3.89
N GLU A 684 27.17 11.62 4.66
CA GLU A 684 27.35 11.69 6.12
C GLU A 684 26.88 10.40 6.80
N GLN A 685 25.76 9.84 6.36
CA GLN A 685 25.26 8.56 6.85
C GLN A 685 26.19 7.40 6.48
N LEU A 686 26.70 7.34 5.25
CA LEU A 686 27.67 6.32 4.82
C LEU A 686 28.98 6.39 5.62
N VAL A 687 29.48 7.59 5.90
CA VAL A 687 30.67 7.77 6.78
C VAL A 687 30.38 7.24 8.18
N ALA A 688 29.22 7.55 8.75
CA ALA A 688 28.82 7.05 10.07
C ALA A 688 28.68 5.51 10.06
N LEU A 689 27.97 4.95 9.07
CA LEU A 689 27.79 3.51 8.91
C LEU A 689 29.14 2.79 8.83
N ASN A 690 30.06 3.26 8.01
CA ASN A 690 31.36 2.63 7.85
C ASN A 690 32.22 2.66 9.13
N THR A 691 31.99 3.63 10.03
CA THR A 691 32.72 3.81 11.27
C THR A 691 32.14 3.02 12.44
N LEU A 692 30.82 2.90 12.54
CA LEU A 692 30.13 2.32 13.68
C LEU A 692 30.40 0.82 13.86
N SER A 693 30.68 0.44 15.11
CA SER A 693 30.73 -0.94 15.62
C SER A 693 29.47 -1.23 16.46
N LEU A 694 29.18 -2.51 16.70
CA LEU A 694 28.06 -2.92 17.56
C LEU A 694 28.19 -2.36 18.98
N GLU A 695 29.38 -2.34 19.55
CA GLU A 695 29.64 -1.79 20.88
C GLU A 695 29.34 -0.28 20.94
N GLN A 696 29.73 0.49 19.91
CA GLN A 696 29.43 1.90 19.84
C GLN A 696 27.91 2.15 19.72
N VAL A 697 27.19 1.34 18.93
CA VAL A 697 25.72 1.41 18.83
C VAL A 697 25.08 1.16 20.19
N LYS A 698 25.53 0.13 20.93
CA LYS A 698 25.05 -0.16 22.29
C LYS A 698 25.36 0.95 23.28
N GLU A 699 26.56 1.55 23.22
CA GLU A 699 26.94 2.67 24.07
C GLU A 699 26.08 3.90 23.84
N ILE A 700 25.84 4.25 22.57
CA ILE A 700 24.96 5.37 22.20
C ILE A 700 23.50 5.08 22.64
N ALA A 701 23.02 3.86 22.42
CA ALA A 701 21.68 3.45 22.88
C ALA A 701 21.54 3.52 24.41
N ASN A 702 22.55 3.07 25.17
CA ASN A 702 22.56 3.21 26.64
C ASN A 702 22.55 4.68 27.08
N THR A 703 23.29 5.55 26.39
CA THR A 703 23.32 6.99 26.66
C THR A 703 21.93 7.60 26.36
N PHE A 704 21.29 7.18 25.25
CA PHE A 704 19.93 7.59 24.92
C PHE A 704 18.94 7.20 26.03
N TRP A 705 18.93 5.94 26.48
CA TRP A 705 18.02 5.46 27.52
C TRP A 705 18.23 6.14 28.87
N ALA A 706 19.41 6.64 29.14
CA ALA A 706 19.69 7.38 30.39
C ALA A 706 19.10 8.80 30.41
N SER A 707 18.67 9.35 29.27
CA SER A 707 18.20 10.73 29.11
C SER A 707 16.92 10.87 28.31
N VAL A 708 15.95 9.96 28.50
CA VAL A 708 14.67 9.99 27.77
C VAL A 708 13.56 10.61 28.62
N GLN A 709 12.59 11.21 27.93
CA GLN A 709 11.31 11.64 28.47
C GLN A 709 10.18 10.97 27.69
N PRO A 710 9.53 9.94 28.24
CA PRO A 710 8.45 9.25 27.54
C PRO A 710 7.17 10.11 27.47
N GLN A 711 6.52 10.07 26.29
CA GLN A 711 5.16 10.57 26.06
C GLN A 711 4.34 9.43 25.49
N VAL A 712 3.12 9.23 25.99
CA VAL A 712 2.26 8.11 25.64
C VAL A 712 0.91 8.60 25.14
N LEU A 713 0.44 8.01 24.05
CA LEU A 713 -0.97 8.02 23.66
C LEU A 713 -1.55 6.64 23.95
N LEU A 714 -2.59 6.57 24.76
CA LEU A 714 -3.39 5.38 25.02
C LEU A 714 -4.82 5.66 24.57
N TYR A 715 -5.17 5.23 23.36
CA TYR A 715 -6.45 5.50 22.71
C TYR A 715 -7.12 4.21 22.23
N GLY A 716 -8.40 4.04 22.46
CA GLY A 716 -9.19 2.91 21.98
C GLY A 716 -9.95 2.18 23.11
N ASN A 717 -10.09 0.88 22.96
CA ASN A 717 -10.85 0.02 23.89
C ASN A 717 -10.07 -0.27 25.20
N TYR A 718 -9.74 0.78 25.95
CA TYR A 718 -9.02 0.70 27.22
C TYR A 718 -9.82 1.27 28.38
N LEU A 719 -9.56 0.75 29.57
CA LEU A 719 -10.10 1.25 30.84
C LEU A 719 -9.08 2.14 31.57
N GLU A 720 -9.51 2.99 32.48
CA GLU A 720 -8.60 3.77 33.34
C GLU A 720 -7.57 2.91 34.09
N GLY A 721 -7.92 1.66 34.42
CA GLY A 721 -6.97 0.70 35.01
C GLY A 721 -5.77 0.35 34.14
N ASP A 722 -5.85 0.54 32.80
CA ASP A 722 -4.76 0.29 31.87
C ASP A 722 -3.72 1.40 31.88
N ILE A 723 -4.07 2.61 32.35
CA ILE A 723 -3.14 3.72 32.61
C ILE A 723 -2.04 3.26 33.56
N ALA A 724 -2.44 2.74 34.73
CA ALA A 724 -1.50 2.29 35.77
C ALA A 724 -0.62 1.11 35.29
N LYS A 725 -1.16 0.21 34.46
CA LYS A 725 -0.40 -0.91 33.88
C LYS A 725 0.63 -0.41 32.86
N THR A 726 0.26 0.56 32.02
CA THR A 726 1.16 1.18 31.03
C THR A 726 2.28 1.94 31.72
N GLN A 727 1.96 2.75 32.75
CA GLN A 727 2.98 3.43 33.55
C GLN A 727 3.92 2.44 34.24
N ALA A 728 3.39 1.33 34.77
CA ALA A 728 4.21 0.30 35.40
C ALA A 728 5.16 -0.39 34.39
N ALA A 729 4.73 -0.61 33.17
CA ALA A 729 5.60 -1.15 32.10
C ALA A 729 6.74 -0.20 31.74
N LEU A 730 6.49 1.11 31.77
CA LEU A 730 7.46 2.15 31.41
C LEU A 730 8.31 2.65 32.58
N LYS A 731 8.15 2.12 33.80
CA LYS A 731 8.82 2.63 35.02
C LYS A 731 10.33 2.77 34.93
N ASN A 732 11.00 1.90 34.15
CA ASN A 732 12.44 1.91 33.98
C ASN A 732 12.93 3.06 33.07
N PHE A 733 12.01 3.70 32.36
CA PHE A 733 12.26 4.83 31.46
C PHE A 733 11.85 6.17 32.07
N ALA A 734 11.49 6.19 33.38
CA ALA A 734 11.17 7.42 34.07
C ALA A 734 12.38 8.37 34.03
N PRO A 735 12.17 9.66 33.67
CA PRO A 735 13.26 10.61 33.56
C PRO A 735 13.97 10.78 34.89
N SER A 736 15.31 10.68 34.90
CA SER A 736 16.14 10.89 36.08
C SER A 736 16.32 12.38 36.43
N GLY A 737 15.80 13.30 35.62
CA GLY A 737 15.86 14.75 35.74
C GLY A 737 15.06 15.44 34.65
N LYS A 738 15.15 16.78 34.59
CA LYS A 738 14.56 17.54 33.47
C LYS A 738 15.37 17.28 32.20
N VAL A 739 14.71 16.71 31.19
CA VAL A 739 15.28 16.56 29.85
C VAL A 739 14.95 17.84 29.07
N GLU A 740 15.97 18.51 28.53
CA GLU A 740 15.78 19.62 27.59
C GLU A 740 15.62 19.03 26.21
N LEU A 741 14.45 19.17 25.62
CA LEU A 741 14.19 18.69 24.27
C LEU A 741 14.59 19.76 23.26
N PRO A 742 15.28 19.39 22.19
CA PRO A 742 15.65 20.38 21.17
C PRO A 742 14.42 20.81 20.38
N ASP A 743 14.45 22.07 19.98
CA ASP A 743 13.48 22.58 19.01
C ASP A 743 13.70 21.92 17.66
N LEU A 744 12.64 21.64 16.94
CA LEU A 744 12.73 21.28 15.54
C LEU A 744 13.19 22.52 14.74
N ARG A 745 14.10 22.31 13.82
CA ARG A 745 14.72 23.38 13.03
C ARG A 745 14.47 23.15 11.55
N ILE A 746 13.68 24.06 10.95
CA ILE A 746 13.38 24.06 9.51
C ILE A 746 14.08 25.26 8.87
N THR A 747 14.80 25.04 7.77
CA THR A 747 15.44 26.11 7.01
C THR A 747 14.43 27.19 6.62
N LYS A 748 14.70 28.43 6.95
CA LYS A 748 13.89 29.59 6.60
C LYS A 748 14.47 30.27 5.37
N LEU A 749 13.83 30.08 4.23
CA LEU A 749 14.26 30.64 2.95
C LEU A 749 14.14 32.17 2.95
N PRO A 750 15.10 32.89 2.35
CA PRO A 750 15.13 34.36 2.33
C PRO A 750 14.03 34.91 1.42
N ASN A 751 13.50 36.06 1.83
CA ASN A 751 12.40 36.73 1.09
C ASN A 751 12.84 37.35 -0.26
N ASP A 752 14.08 37.80 -0.32
CA ASP A 752 14.57 38.64 -1.43
C ASP A 752 15.61 37.95 -2.32
N ASN A 753 15.92 36.69 -2.03
CA ASN A 753 16.94 35.96 -2.75
C ASN A 753 16.43 34.56 -3.14
N ARG A 754 16.23 34.37 -4.43
CA ARG A 754 15.88 33.07 -5.00
C ARG A 754 17.08 32.14 -4.95
N GLN A 755 16.87 30.94 -4.51
CA GLN A 755 17.91 29.93 -4.34
C GLN A 755 17.70 28.75 -5.27
N GLN A 756 18.80 28.16 -5.74
CA GLN A 756 18.80 26.98 -6.56
C GLN A 756 19.79 25.95 -6.02
N LEU A 757 19.31 24.73 -5.84
CA LEU A 757 20.12 23.55 -5.53
C LEU A 757 20.21 22.69 -6.79
N THR A 758 21.42 22.50 -7.31
CA THR A 758 21.63 21.66 -8.50
C THR A 758 22.15 20.28 -8.06
N GLN A 759 21.46 19.24 -8.50
CA GLN A 759 21.82 17.84 -8.27
C GLN A 759 22.29 17.17 -9.57
N VAL A 760 23.39 16.44 -9.50
CA VAL A 760 23.86 15.63 -10.65
C VAL A 760 23.39 14.20 -10.43
N LEU A 761 22.50 13.75 -11.30
CA LEU A 761 21.91 12.39 -11.25
C LEU A 761 22.35 11.58 -12.47
N GLU A 762 22.53 10.29 -12.29
CA GLU A 762 22.80 9.34 -13.39
C GLU A 762 21.52 9.02 -14.18
N HIS A 763 20.91 10.04 -14.80
CA HIS A 763 19.70 9.90 -15.59
C HIS A 763 19.67 10.93 -16.72
N ASN A 764 19.01 10.58 -17.83
CA ASN A 764 18.90 11.46 -19.00
C ASN A 764 17.84 12.54 -18.87
N ASP A 765 16.80 12.32 -18.07
CA ASP A 765 15.69 13.25 -17.89
C ASP A 765 16.14 14.49 -17.09
N SER A 766 15.62 15.63 -17.46
CA SER A 766 15.66 16.80 -16.59
C SER A 766 14.55 16.74 -15.54
N VAL A 767 14.82 17.25 -14.36
CA VAL A 767 13.81 17.37 -13.29
C VAL A 767 13.91 18.73 -12.63
N ILE A 768 12.76 19.29 -12.35
CA ILE A 768 12.61 20.47 -11.50
C ILE A 768 11.64 20.15 -10.36
N SER A 769 12.01 20.52 -9.14
CA SER A 769 11.09 20.72 -8.02
C SER A 769 11.22 22.16 -7.54
N TRP A 770 10.21 22.97 -7.78
CA TRP A 770 10.17 24.34 -7.31
C TRP A 770 9.32 24.43 -6.05
N TYR A 771 9.97 24.75 -4.93
CA TYR A 771 9.35 24.92 -3.62
C TYR A 771 9.23 26.39 -3.25
N LEU A 772 8.04 26.77 -2.83
CA LEU A 772 7.72 28.09 -2.31
C LEU A 772 7.29 27.94 -0.85
N GLN A 773 7.98 28.64 0.07
CA GLN A 773 7.77 28.50 1.51
C GLN A 773 6.91 29.63 2.07
N GLY A 774 6.03 29.29 3.03
CA GLY A 774 5.23 30.26 3.77
C GLY A 774 6.09 31.20 4.64
N GLN A 775 5.52 32.31 5.01
CA GLN A 775 6.19 33.34 5.79
C GLN A 775 6.40 32.89 7.24
N ASP A 776 5.42 32.21 7.80
CA ASP A 776 5.37 31.71 9.17
C ASP A 776 4.49 30.45 9.27
N ARG A 777 4.23 30.00 10.49
CA ARG A 777 3.45 28.80 10.83
C ARG A 777 1.98 29.09 11.16
N SER A 778 1.49 30.31 10.89
CA SER A 778 0.11 30.68 11.19
C SER A 778 -0.89 29.82 10.43
N VAL A 779 -2.06 29.62 10.98
CA VAL A 779 -3.14 28.86 10.32
C VAL A 779 -3.56 29.56 9.03
N GLU A 780 -3.49 30.89 8.97
CA GLU A 780 -3.75 31.68 7.76
C GLU A 780 -2.78 31.35 6.62
N GLN A 781 -1.48 31.24 6.94
CA GLN A 781 -0.49 30.82 5.93
C GLN A 781 -0.72 29.37 5.49
N GLN A 782 -0.98 28.48 6.42
CA GLN A 782 -1.30 27.08 6.10
C GLN A 782 -2.54 26.99 5.18
N ALA A 783 -3.60 27.72 5.49
CA ALA A 783 -4.83 27.76 4.69
C ALA A 783 -4.61 28.31 3.27
N LEU A 784 -3.84 29.38 3.13
CA LEU A 784 -3.53 30.00 1.82
C LEU A 784 -2.73 29.04 0.92
N TYR A 785 -1.72 28.36 1.47
CA TYR A 785 -0.93 27.39 0.72
C TYR A 785 -1.72 26.11 0.40
N ALA A 786 -2.51 25.58 1.34
CA ALA A 786 -3.37 24.43 1.11
C ALA A 786 -4.39 24.69 -0.01
N LEU A 787 -5.09 25.84 0.04
CA LEU A 787 -6.07 26.24 -0.97
C LEU A 787 -5.40 26.50 -2.33
N THR A 788 -4.18 27.05 -2.34
CA THR A 788 -3.42 27.24 -3.59
C THR A 788 -3.02 25.89 -4.20
N GLY A 789 -2.54 24.92 -3.40
CA GLY A 789 -2.26 23.57 -3.88
C GLY A 789 -3.48 22.91 -4.52
N GLN A 790 -4.63 23.01 -3.86
CA GLN A 790 -5.91 22.49 -4.37
C GLN A 790 -6.32 23.17 -5.69
N ALA A 791 -6.20 24.49 -5.77
CA ALA A 791 -6.58 25.26 -6.95
C ALA A 791 -5.68 25.01 -8.18
N LEU A 792 -4.40 24.66 -7.97
CA LEU A 792 -3.46 24.42 -9.06
C LEU A 792 -3.48 22.97 -9.58
N LYS A 793 -3.87 22.00 -8.75
CA LYS A 793 -3.69 20.55 -8.97
C LYS A 793 -4.10 20.11 -10.38
N SER A 794 -5.34 20.31 -10.77
CA SER A 794 -5.86 19.85 -12.08
C SER A 794 -5.33 20.65 -13.25
N GLY A 795 -5.32 21.99 -13.16
CA GLY A 795 -4.84 22.87 -14.24
C GLY A 795 -3.35 22.67 -14.54
N PHE A 796 -2.53 22.46 -13.52
CA PHE A 796 -1.10 22.17 -13.67
C PHE A 796 -0.87 20.85 -14.44
N PHE A 797 -1.57 19.80 -14.04
CA PHE A 797 -1.51 18.50 -14.70
C PHE A 797 -1.99 18.60 -16.16
N GLN A 798 -3.18 19.15 -16.38
CA GLN A 798 -3.79 19.25 -17.70
C GLN A 798 -2.91 20.05 -18.67
N GLN A 799 -2.49 21.25 -18.29
CA GLN A 799 -1.76 22.14 -19.20
C GLN A 799 -0.31 21.69 -19.43
N LEU A 800 0.39 21.20 -18.40
CA LEU A 800 1.83 20.93 -18.52
C LEU A 800 2.13 19.47 -18.88
N ARG A 801 1.33 18.51 -18.40
CA ARG A 801 1.47 17.10 -18.79
C ARG A 801 0.71 16.77 -20.07
N THR A 802 -0.59 17.09 -20.10
CA THR A 802 -1.48 16.58 -21.16
C THR A 802 -1.36 17.42 -22.44
N GLU A 803 -1.46 18.77 -22.34
CA GLU A 803 -1.44 19.65 -23.53
C GLU A 803 -0.02 19.91 -24.04
N GLN A 804 0.91 20.30 -23.13
CA GLN A 804 2.29 20.62 -23.52
C GLN A 804 3.22 19.40 -23.55
N GLN A 805 2.79 18.26 -23.03
CA GLN A 805 3.56 17.00 -23.04
C GLN A 805 4.98 17.15 -22.48
N LEU A 806 5.14 17.98 -21.42
CA LEU A 806 6.46 18.27 -20.88
C LEU A 806 7.10 17.04 -20.21
N GLY A 807 6.29 16.15 -19.67
CA GLY A 807 6.76 14.94 -19.00
C GLY A 807 5.64 14.15 -18.34
N TYR A 808 5.90 12.92 -18.00
CA TYR A 808 4.91 12.06 -17.37
C TYR A 808 4.62 12.44 -15.90
N ILE A 809 5.64 12.86 -15.17
CA ILE A 809 5.47 13.40 -13.82
C ILE A 809 5.32 14.92 -13.93
N ALA A 810 4.13 15.42 -13.61
CA ALA A 810 3.83 16.84 -13.48
C ALA A 810 2.78 17.02 -12.37
N SER A 811 3.16 17.66 -11.27
CA SER A 811 2.28 17.82 -10.10
C SER A 811 2.53 19.14 -9.40
N ALA A 812 1.45 19.75 -8.87
CA ALA A 812 1.50 20.87 -7.96
C ALA A 812 0.67 20.53 -6.71
N PHE A 813 1.24 20.70 -5.53
CA PHE A 813 0.57 20.36 -4.27
C PHE A 813 1.13 21.16 -3.09
N SER A 814 0.30 21.35 -2.07
CA SER A 814 0.76 21.89 -0.79
C SER A 814 1.62 20.88 -0.03
N TRP A 815 2.69 21.36 0.60
CA TRP A 815 3.61 20.51 1.36
C TRP A 815 4.15 21.25 2.57
N SER A 816 3.70 20.88 3.75
CA SER A 816 4.12 21.48 5.02
C SER A 816 5.26 20.67 5.67
N GLN A 817 6.18 21.39 6.32
CA GLN A 817 7.25 20.81 7.12
C GLN A 817 7.13 21.33 8.56
N SER A 818 6.73 20.48 9.51
CA SER A 818 6.49 20.87 10.91
C SER A 818 5.62 22.13 11.01
N ARG A 819 4.50 22.15 10.28
CA ARG A 819 3.54 23.25 10.14
C ARG A 819 4.08 24.54 9.46
N VAL A 820 5.31 24.55 8.96
CA VAL A 820 5.76 25.56 8.00
C VAL A 820 5.17 25.23 6.63
N PRO A 821 4.20 25.98 6.12
CA PRO A 821 3.54 25.62 4.89
C PRO A 821 4.41 25.88 3.65
N GLY A 822 4.13 25.15 2.58
CA GLY A 822 4.78 25.35 1.30
C GLY A 822 3.97 24.83 0.13
N LEU A 823 4.39 25.19 -1.06
CA LEU A 823 3.86 24.71 -2.33
C LEU A 823 5.00 24.08 -3.12
N VAL A 824 4.82 22.87 -3.59
CA VAL A 824 5.74 22.16 -4.48
C VAL A 824 5.13 22.10 -5.88
N MET A 825 5.94 22.41 -6.89
CA MET A 825 5.65 22.18 -8.30
C MET A 825 6.79 21.32 -8.86
N ILE A 826 6.48 20.10 -9.30
CA ILE A 826 7.49 19.16 -9.79
C ILE A 826 7.16 18.68 -11.20
N ILE A 827 8.17 18.66 -12.08
CA ILE A 827 8.09 18.06 -13.41
C ILE A 827 9.38 17.30 -13.69
N GLN A 828 9.24 16.04 -14.17
CA GLN A 828 10.31 15.26 -14.76
C GLN A 828 10.06 15.12 -16.26
N SER A 829 11.05 15.53 -17.08
CA SER A 829 10.94 15.62 -18.53
C SER A 829 12.03 14.83 -19.25
N PRO A 830 11.66 13.89 -20.14
CA PRO A 830 12.61 13.20 -21.02
C PRO A 830 13.00 14.04 -22.25
N SER A 831 12.20 15.08 -22.57
CA SER A 831 12.24 15.78 -23.84
C SER A 831 12.60 17.27 -23.76
N HIS A 832 12.55 17.89 -22.58
CA HIS A 832 12.78 19.31 -22.39
C HIS A 832 13.88 19.58 -21.36
N SER A 833 14.64 20.67 -21.57
CA SER A 833 15.63 21.13 -20.58
C SER A 833 14.95 21.70 -19.33
N SER A 834 15.67 21.70 -18.22
CA SER A 834 15.15 22.27 -16.97
C SER A 834 14.79 23.77 -17.09
N MET A 835 15.48 24.51 -17.96
CA MET A 835 15.12 25.91 -18.29
C MET A 835 13.78 25.99 -19.03
N ALA A 836 13.54 25.13 -20.01
CA ALA A 836 12.29 25.09 -20.75
C ALA A 836 11.12 24.71 -19.84
N VAL A 837 11.31 23.69 -18.99
CA VAL A 837 10.31 23.26 -17.98
C VAL A 837 10.01 24.40 -17.00
N LYS A 838 11.03 25.10 -16.49
CA LYS A 838 10.83 26.26 -15.59
C LYS A 838 10.03 27.37 -16.28
N SER A 839 10.35 27.66 -17.55
CA SER A 839 9.63 28.68 -18.34
C SER A 839 8.16 28.29 -18.55
N ALA A 840 7.86 27.00 -18.72
CA ALA A 840 6.48 26.54 -18.86
C ALA A 840 5.70 26.67 -17.54
N ILE A 841 6.34 26.33 -16.40
CA ILE A 841 5.74 26.55 -15.07
C ILE A 841 5.46 28.05 -14.85
N ASP A 842 6.42 28.95 -15.16
CA ASP A 842 6.22 30.38 -15.05
C ASP A 842 5.05 30.88 -15.93
N GLY A 843 4.98 30.37 -17.17
CA GLY A 843 3.90 30.68 -18.09
C GLY A 843 2.53 30.21 -17.60
N PHE A 844 2.47 29.04 -16.96
CA PHE A 844 1.26 28.52 -16.30
C PHE A 844 0.83 29.46 -15.16
N LEU A 845 1.74 29.73 -14.21
CA LEU A 845 1.42 30.55 -13.03
C LEU A 845 0.92 31.95 -13.38
N VAL A 846 1.46 32.57 -14.43
CA VAL A 846 1.02 33.91 -14.88
C VAL A 846 -0.45 33.90 -15.31
N ARG A 847 -0.98 32.82 -15.85
CA ARG A 847 -2.36 32.68 -16.28
C ARG A 847 -3.35 32.36 -15.15
N VAL A 848 -2.91 31.67 -14.11
CA VAL A 848 -3.76 31.21 -12.99
C VAL A 848 -4.73 32.30 -12.46
N PRO A 849 -4.32 33.57 -12.17
CA PRO A 849 -5.24 34.58 -11.67
C PRO A 849 -6.35 34.97 -12.65
N GLN A 850 -6.22 34.58 -13.94
CA GLN A 850 -7.20 34.84 -14.99
C GLN A 850 -8.06 33.62 -15.29
N ASP A 851 -7.45 32.41 -15.20
CA ASP A 851 -8.07 31.15 -15.52
C ASP A 851 -9.00 30.66 -14.38
N ILE A 852 -8.63 30.92 -13.12
CA ILE A 852 -9.44 30.57 -11.95
C ILE A 852 -10.45 31.68 -11.67
N THR A 853 -11.70 31.46 -12.04
CA THR A 853 -12.82 32.35 -11.72
C THR A 853 -13.19 32.29 -10.23
N GLU A 854 -13.96 33.24 -9.71
CA GLU A 854 -14.45 33.21 -8.33
C GLU A 854 -15.33 31.99 -8.05
N ASP A 855 -16.11 31.54 -9.02
CA ASP A 855 -16.93 30.34 -8.90
C ASP A 855 -16.06 29.08 -8.81
N ALA A 856 -15.02 28.95 -9.64
CA ALA A 856 -14.07 27.84 -9.56
C ALA A 856 -13.31 27.86 -8.24
N PHE A 857 -12.84 29.02 -7.80
CA PHE A 857 -12.21 29.21 -6.50
C PHE A 857 -13.12 28.73 -5.35
N ASN A 858 -14.39 29.10 -5.36
CA ASN A 858 -15.34 28.69 -4.33
C ASN A 858 -15.60 27.18 -4.34
N ARG A 859 -15.59 26.52 -5.53
CA ARG A 859 -15.64 25.05 -5.61
C ARG A 859 -14.41 24.41 -4.98
N HIS A 860 -13.20 24.86 -5.34
CA HIS A 860 -11.96 24.35 -4.73
C HIS A 860 -11.92 24.55 -3.22
N LYS A 861 -12.37 25.72 -2.74
CA LYS A 861 -12.46 26.02 -1.31
C LYS A 861 -13.41 25.07 -0.60
N SER A 862 -14.61 24.86 -1.14
CA SER A 862 -15.59 23.94 -0.54
C SER A 862 -15.11 22.49 -0.55
N ALA A 863 -14.45 22.07 -1.64
CA ALA A 863 -13.85 20.73 -1.74
C ALA A 863 -12.75 20.52 -0.68
N LEU A 864 -11.87 21.52 -0.50
CA LEU A 864 -10.80 21.43 0.50
C LEU A 864 -11.34 21.45 1.93
N VAL A 865 -12.36 22.27 2.24
CA VAL A 865 -13.01 22.27 3.55
C VAL A 865 -13.63 20.88 3.84
N ALA A 866 -14.31 20.30 2.86
CA ALA A 866 -14.90 18.97 3.00
C ALA A 866 -13.82 17.89 3.24
N GLU A 867 -12.69 17.98 2.52
CA GLU A 867 -11.55 17.05 2.70
C GLU A 867 -10.93 17.18 4.10
N ILE A 868 -10.68 18.41 4.60
CA ILE A 868 -10.09 18.63 5.92
C ILE A 868 -11.02 18.14 7.05
N THR A 869 -12.33 18.32 6.87
CA THR A 869 -13.34 17.97 7.89
C THR A 869 -13.91 16.57 7.72
N GLU A 870 -13.39 15.79 6.78
CA GLU A 870 -13.80 14.39 6.60
C GLU A 870 -13.56 13.62 7.91
N PRO A 871 -14.58 12.95 8.48
CA PRO A 871 -14.41 12.15 9.70
C PRO A 871 -13.42 11.01 9.49
N ASP A 872 -12.68 10.69 10.55
CA ASP A 872 -11.84 9.49 10.55
C ASP A 872 -12.73 8.24 10.38
N LYS A 873 -12.32 7.32 9.52
CA LYS A 873 -13.14 6.16 9.11
C LYS A 873 -12.97 4.97 10.06
N ASN A 874 -11.86 4.96 10.78
CA ASN A 874 -11.48 3.85 11.65
C ASN A 874 -10.59 4.34 12.80
N LEU A 875 -10.46 3.47 13.81
CA LEU A 875 -9.66 3.77 15.01
C LEU A 875 -8.21 4.12 14.68
N SER A 876 -7.63 3.50 13.65
CA SER A 876 -6.23 3.75 13.28
C SER A 876 -6.01 5.14 12.70
N GLU A 877 -6.93 5.64 11.86
CA GLU A 877 -6.88 7.01 11.32
C GLU A 877 -7.00 8.05 12.45
N ARG A 878 -7.94 7.84 13.38
CA ARG A 878 -8.10 8.70 14.55
C ARG A 878 -6.85 8.69 15.43
N ALA A 879 -6.30 7.52 15.71
CA ALA A 879 -5.07 7.37 16.50
C ALA A 879 -3.88 8.09 15.84
N GLU A 880 -3.75 8.03 14.51
CA GLU A 880 -2.68 8.71 13.77
C GLU A 880 -2.81 10.23 13.87
N PHE A 881 -4.02 10.77 13.69
CA PHE A 881 -4.28 12.19 13.87
C PHE A 881 -3.93 12.67 15.28
N LEU A 882 -4.37 11.95 16.30
CA LEU A 882 -4.10 12.28 17.71
C LEU A 882 -2.59 12.23 18.00
N TRP A 883 -1.91 11.21 17.47
CA TRP A 883 -0.46 11.06 17.64
C TRP A 883 0.34 12.14 16.95
N GLN A 884 -0.05 12.50 15.73
CA GLN A 884 0.58 13.58 14.99
C GLN A 884 0.37 14.92 15.70
N SER A 885 -0.83 15.21 16.20
CA SER A 885 -1.11 16.41 16.97
C SER A 885 -0.19 16.54 18.18
N LEU A 886 -0.01 15.47 18.97
CA LEU A 886 0.94 15.45 20.09
C LEU A 886 2.39 15.69 19.62
N GLY A 887 2.78 15.08 18.49
CA GLY A 887 4.11 15.26 17.90
C GLY A 887 4.38 16.69 17.42
N GLU A 888 3.35 17.43 17.06
CA GLU A 888 3.39 18.85 16.64
C GLU A 888 3.14 19.83 17.78
N GLY A 889 2.92 19.33 19.02
CA GLY A 889 2.63 20.16 20.20
C GLY A 889 1.19 20.67 20.27
N ASP A 890 0.28 20.17 19.42
CA ASP A 890 -1.14 20.49 19.50
C ASP A 890 -1.85 19.60 20.52
N THR A 891 -1.89 20.05 21.75
CA THR A 891 -2.61 19.39 22.85
C THR A 891 -4.10 19.73 22.91
N SER A 892 -4.58 20.61 22.02
CA SER A 892 -6.00 20.91 21.88
C SER A 892 -6.70 19.94 20.93
N PHE A 893 -5.95 19.29 20.03
CA PHE A 893 -6.44 18.40 18.98
C PHE A 893 -7.47 19.05 18.04
N ALA A 894 -7.38 20.38 17.87
CA ALA A 894 -8.33 21.18 17.09
C ALA A 894 -7.72 21.77 15.82
N SER A 895 -6.58 21.28 15.36
CA SER A 895 -5.86 21.84 14.20
C SER A 895 -6.63 21.66 12.89
N ARG A 896 -7.39 20.56 12.70
CA ARG A 896 -8.24 20.34 11.52
C ARG A 896 -9.37 21.36 11.43
N GLU A 897 -10.10 21.56 12.51
CA GLU A 897 -11.22 22.48 12.60
C GLU A 897 -10.76 23.93 12.39
N ALA A 898 -9.66 24.33 13.03
CA ALA A 898 -9.07 25.66 12.87
C ALA A 898 -8.62 25.92 11.42
N LEU A 899 -8.02 24.92 10.77
CA LEU A 899 -7.63 25.01 9.38
C LEU A 899 -8.84 25.13 8.45
N ALA A 900 -9.86 24.28 8.63
CA ALA A 900 -11.08 24.28 7.83
C ALA A 900 -11.85 25.61 7.96
N GLU A 901 -12.00 26.15 9.18
CA GLU A 901 -12.62 27.43 9.43
C GLU A 901 -11.85 28.55 8.71
N THR A 902 -10.52 28.54 8.81
CA THR A 902 -9.67 29.55 8.17
C THR A 902 -9.75 29.47 6.64
N VAL A 903 -9.69 28.27 6.06
CA VAL A 903 -9.88 28.05 4.61
C VAL A 903 -11.24 28.58 4.16
N GLY A 904 -12.31 28.24 4.92
CA GLY A 904 -13.67 28.71 4.63
C GLY A 904 -13.81 30.24 4.63
N ALA A 905 -13.04 30.94 5.46
CA ALA A 905 -13.06 32.40 5.58
C ALA A 905 -12.27 33.13 4.49
N ILE A 906 -11.38 32.48 3.74
CA ILE A 906 -10.58 33.15 2.70
C ILE A 906 -11.50 33.67 1.56
N ALA A 907 -11.45 34.97 1.27
CA ALA A 907 -12.13 35.53 0.15
C ALA A 907 -11.29 35.44 -1.15
N TYR A 908 -11.96 35.36 -2.30
CA TYR A 908 -11.29 35.22 -3.60
C TYR A 908 -10.28 36.36 -3.83
N GLY A 909 -10.64 37.62 -3.46
CA GLY A 909 -9.73 38.76 -3.58
C GLY A 909 -8.46 38.65 -2.74
N ASP A 910 -8.57 38.09 -1.52
CA ASP A 910 -7.43 37.91 -0.61
C ASP A 910 -6.49 36.79 -1.12
N TRP A 911 -7.06 35.67 -1.58
CA TRP A 911 -6.29 34.63 -2.23
C TRP A 911 -5.56 35.11 -3.48
N LYS A 912 -6.24 35.91 -4.33
CA LYS A 912 -5.63 36.43 -5.53
C LYS A 912 -4.48 37.40 -5.22
N ALA A 913 -4.63 38.26 -4.23
CA ALA A 913 -3.57 39.14 -3.76
C ALA A 913 -2.37 38.36 -3.22
N PHE A 914 -2.62 37.32 -2.42
CA PHE A 914 -1.57 36.39 -1.94
C PHE A 914 -0.87 35.73 -3.11
N PHE A 915 -1.64 35.20 -4.07
CA PHE A 915 -1.08 34.48 -5.22
C PHE A 915 -0.15 35.41 -6.05
N GLU A 916 -0.59 36.64 -6.31
CA GLU A 916 0.21 37.63 -7.05
C GLU A 916 1.48 38.06 -6.30
N GLN A 917 1.40 38.23 -4.98
CA GLN A 917 2.51 38.74 -4.18
C GLN A 917 3.51 37.67 -3.79
N ASP A 918 3.06 36.50 -3.34
CA ASP A 918 3.91 35.47 -2.79
C ASP A 918 4.23 34.35 -3.79
N ILE A 919 3.26 33.90 -4.58
CA ILE A 919 3.48 32.80 -5.54
C ILE A 919 4.14 33.34 -6.82
N LEU A 920 3.52 34.25 -7.52
CA LEU A 920 4.10 34.88 -8.72
C LEU A 920 5.36 35.68 -8.40
N GLY A 921 5.43 36.32 -7.24
CA GLY A 921 6.63 36.99 -6.75
C GLY A 921 7.82 36.05 -6.55
N GLY A 922 7.55 34.74 -6.41
CA GLY A 922 8.55 33.69 -6.18
C GLY A 922 9.39 33.93 -4.92
N ARG A 923 8.77 34.53 -3.90
CA ARG A 923 9.41 34.84 -2.62
C ARG A 923 9.65 33.56 -1.83
N ARG A 924 10.73 33.53 -1.04
CA ARG A 924 11.08 32.39 -0.20
C ARG A 924 11.07 31.07 -1.00
N SER A 925 11.84 31.06 -2.08
CA SER A 925 11.83 29.93 -3.00
C SER A 925 13.16 29.17 -3.04
N LEU A 926 13.04 27.85 -3.17
CA LEU A 926 14.15 26.95 -3.48
C LEU A 926 13.79 26.14 -4.73
N LEU A 927 14.56 26.30 -5.78
CA LEU A 927 14.46 25.51 -6.99
C LEU A 927 15.48 24.37 -6.92
N VAL A 928 15.02 23.13 -6.85
CA VAL A 928 15.90 21.95 -6.92
C VAL A 928 15.87 21.42 -8.35
N VAL A 929 17.05 21.28 -8.96
CA VAL A 929 17.20 20.97 -10.39
C VAL A 929 18.13 19.79 -10.60
N ALA A 930 17.73 18.84 -11.43
CA ALA A 930 18.61 17.88 -12.08
C ALA A 930 18.56 18.13 -13.60
N PRO A 931 19.67 18.53 -14.25
CA PRO A 931 19.64 18.90 -15.67
C PRO A 931 19.49 17.69 -16.62
N GLY A 932 19.82 16.47 -16.18
CA GLY A 932 19.84 15.29 -17.05
C GLY A 932 20.88 15.45 -18.17
N LYS A 933 20.47 15.10 -19.39
CA LYS A 933 21.32 15.23 -20.60
C LYS A 933 21.41 16.65 -21.16
N TYR A 934 20.75 17.63 -20.56
CA TYR A 934 20.64 18.99 -21.08
C TYR A 934 21.63 19.94 -20.38
N GLU A 935 22.23 20.87 -21.14
CA GLU A 935 23.15 21.86 -20.60
C GLU A 935 22.43 23.12 -20.06
N GLU A 936 21.20 23.37 -20.55
CA GLU A 936 20.43 24.57 -20.22
C GLU A 936 19.76 24.44 -18.85
N VAL A 937 20.27 25.18 -17.88
CA VAL A 937 19.71 25.27 -16.53
C VAL A 937 19.33 26.72 -16.18
N PRO A 938 18.33 26.95 -15.33
CA PRO A 938 18.06 28.30 -14.81
C PRO A 938 19.29 28.84 -14.07
N SER A 939 19.56 30.15 -14.22
CA SER A 939 20.81 30.75 -13.71
C SER A 939 20.63 32.13 -13.02
N ASP A 940 19.39 32.55 -12.78
CA ASP A 940 19.03 33.83 -12.17
C ASP A 940 18.92 33.79 -10.64
N GLN A 941 19.58 32.82 -10.00
CA GLN A 941 19.41 32.49 -8.60
C GLN A 941 20.77 32.26 -7.90
N THR A 942 20.77 32.33 -6.56
CA THR A 942 21.93 31.94 -5.78
C THR A 942 22.10 30.41 -5.84
N LEU A 943 23.24 29.94 -6.34
CA LEU A 943 23.50 28.52 -6.63
C LEU A 943 24.11 27.77 -5.45
N PHE A 944 23.56 26.61 -5.16
CA PHE A 944 24.09 25.62 -4.20
C PHE A 944 24.28 24.27 -4.90
N GLN A 945 25.24 23.50 -4.40
CA GLN A 945 25.57 22.17 -4.90
C GLN A 945 25.15 21.06 -3.94
N THR A 946 24.93 21.40 -2.66
CA THR A 946 24.56 20.42 -1.62
C THR A 946 23.42 20.95 -0.76
N PRO A 947 22.53 20.07 -0.26
CA PRO A 947 21.50 20.44 0.71
C PRO A 947 22.07 21.10 1.97
N THR A 948 23.21 20.62 2.47
CA THR A 948 23.92 21.18 3.64
C THR A 948 24.30 22.64 3.42
N ALA A 949 24.77 23.00 2.22
CA ALA A 949 25.10 24.40 1.92
C ALA A 949 23.86 25.32 1.95
N VAL A 950 22.67 24.82 1.58
CA VAL A 950 21.42 25.54 1.72
C VAL A 950 21.09 25.77 3.19
N LYS A 951 21.24 24.77 4.04
CA LYS A 951 21.00 24.88 5.49
C LYS A 951 21.92 25.92 6.14
N GLU A 952 23.21 25.86 5.83
CA GLU A 952 24.21 26.75 6.40
C GLU A 952 24.06 28.21 5.97
N ALA A 953 23.56 28.45 4.75
CA ALA A 953 23.37 29.79 4.21
C ALA A 953 22.14 30.52 4.73
N ASN A 954 21.22 29.80 5.39
CA ASN A 954 19.90 30.32 5.76
C ASN A 954 19.69 30.33 7.28
N SER A 955 18.79 31.21 7.73
CA SER A 955 18.25 31.17 9.09
C SER A 955 17.28 29.99 9.23
N VAL A 956 16.77 29.77 10.44
CA VAL A 956 15.85 28.69 10.76
C VAL A 956 14.53 29.17 11.35
N PHE A 957 13.47 28.41 11.15
CA PHE A 957 12.32 28.41 12.04
C PHE A 957 12.68 27.47 13.20
N GLU A 958 12.76 28.01 14.40
CA GLU A 958 12.87 27.24 15.64
C GLU A 958 11.44 26.90 16.12
N ILE A 959 11.18 25.61 16.32
CA ILE A 959 9.83 25.10 16.57
C ILE A 959 9.81 24.52 17.96
N GLU A 960 9.41 25.36 18.93
CA GLU A 960 9.08 24.92 20.28
C GLU A 960 7.84 24.01 20.20
N LEU A 961 7.92 22.82 20.84
CA LEU A 961 6.84 21.83 20.88
C LEU A 961 6.51 21.41 22.32
#